data_c071b6ede5b3ead22065960de88a6b7f
#
_entry.id   c071b6ede5b3ead22065960de88a6b7f
#
_cell.length_a   1.000
_cell.length_b   1.000
_cell.length_c   1.000
_cell.angle_alpha   90.00
_cell.angle_beta   90.00
_cell.angle_gamma   90.00
#
_symmetry.space_group_name_H-M   'P 1'
#
loop_
_entity.id
_entity.type
_entity.pdbx_description
1 polymer ?
#
loop_
_entity_poly.entity_id
_entity_poly.type
_entity_poly.pdbx_seq_one_letter_code
_entity_poly.pdbx_strand_id
1 'polypeptide(L)'
;MRHLAEDIGRRIPGTPAHREAATYLVGVLSELPRVEVELQEVEGVYLDDDTLIAYSTQNVVARLPGRRPDAVLLSAHYDSAPEGSGAADDALGIAAMVEVARALANEPELENSVIFNFNGAEEYGLLGAAGFMKHRWASQVRAFVNLEATGLGGRAILFQAGPDASWLLDAYARAVPDPFGDVLGQDLFQNHLIPADTDSHVYRTARIPGLDLALFQDGYAVHSPLDRPDRVEPGSLQHMGDSALAVTRELTSRPFPSEGASGPSIYYDVLGLWMIRYGLQGAWAWAAVAALLAAGATVLAARRRVIRLFVALEGLGFLVVSLVMALVLPVALAFLPYYVFNRPHGWYSSPWLAVAAFGGLSVTGALLPRALWARRLTSRGVPSQERMCSAWLAGIWLWVLTLGAMQLLGLGTAYLPLWWTVGGALGLIAASASASPRARLAALYGGWLPGLVLTVQLGRSLLELFIPVAGHLRLGVPLEPLVALLVALPVASASVLGLAPQQESARFGPSIAAFATVGVAFLVALILHFPYTPERPKRLWLEHRQQEGQSKLLFSSWDFPDPLAALSGQPEQLHATARMPGFRGGYEAPTPPAALPAPRLEVLESHYDETTALRTVRLRLESGKAYLVRLRIPKTTLAGWSLPAPLPPLDPDDTDYVLDVLPSSEGSRELTLLLKEREEVPVDVQAFFAEWPPPLEEARSRLPAWTTANLRVSTYTTLRL
;
A
#
# COMPACT_ATOMS: atom_id res chain seq x y z
N MET A 1 -7.28 -2.92 -21.33
CA MET A 1 -6.06 -2.35 -20.73
C MET A 1 -5.28 -1.50 -21.75
N ARG A 2 -4.67 -2.06 -22.83
CA ARG A 2 -3.84 -1.28 -23.77
C ARG A 2 -4.56 -0.07 -24.36
N HIS A 3 -5.78 -0.24 -24.83
CA HIS A 3 -6.55 0.86 -25.41
C HIS A 3 -6.70 2.04 -24.44
N LEU A 4 -6.98 1.78 -23.16
CA LEU A 4 -7.07 2.82 -22.14
C LEU A 4 -5.71 3.49 -21.85
N ALA A 5 -4.65 2.71 -21.70
CA ALA A 5 -3.37 3.21 -21.23
C ALA A 5 -2.41 3.67 -22.35
N GLU A 6 -2.51 3.14 -23.58
CA GLU A 6 -1.65 3.51 -24.73
C GLU A 6 -2.37 4.45 -25.69
N ASP A 7 -3.57 4.08 -26.17
CA ASP A 7 -4.25 4.85 -27.22
C ASP A 7 -4.90 6.12 -26.64
N ILE A 8 -5.64 6.01 -25.53
CA ILE A 8 -6.24 7.14 -24.82
C ILE A 8 -5.19 7.83 -23.92
N GLY A 9 -4.37 7.05 -23.19
CA GLY A 9 -3.29 7.54 -22.39
C GLY A 9 -3.73 7.99 -20.98
N ARG A 10 -3.26 9.15 -20.52
CA ARG A 10 -3.54 9.67 -19.18
C ARG A 10 -4.97 10.15 -19.04
N ARG A 11 -5.76 9.45 -18.26
CA ARG A 11 -7.20 9.66 -18.06
C ARG A 11 -7.50 10.53 -16.83
N ILE A 12 -6.85 11.69 -16.80
CA ILE A 12 -6.98 12.62 -15.66
C ILE A 12 -8.41 13.18 -15.63
N PRO A 13 -9.12 13.18 -14.49
CA PRO A 13 -10.47 13.73 -14.37
C PRO A 13 -10.60 15.13 -14.95
N GLY A 14 -11.70 15.39 -15.66
CA GLY A 14 -11.96 16.65 -16.35
C GLY A 14 -11.29 16.85 -17.71
N THR A 15 -10.36 15.95 -18.12
CA THR A 15 -9.70 16.02 -19.43
C THR A 15 -10.54 15.37 -20.54
N PRO A 16 -10.25 15.66 -21.84
CA PRO A 16 -10.86 14.95 -22.96
C PRO A 16 -10.60 13.44 -22.93
N ALA A 17 -9.39 13.01 -22.56
CA ALA A 17 -9.02 11.59 -22.44
C ALA A 17 -9.87 10.84 -21.41
N HIS A 18 -10.17 11.48 -20.28
CA HIS A 18 -11.07 10.91 -19.27
C HIS A 18 -12.48 10.66 -19.82
N ARG A 19 -13.05 11.63 -20.56
CA ARG A 19 -14.37 11.49 -21.21
C ARG A 19 -14.37 10.46 -22.35
N GLU A 20 -13.27 10.37 -23.09
CA GLU A 20 -13.09 9.36 -24.15
C GLU A 20 -13.09 7.96 -23.56
N ALA A 21 -12.40 7.75 -22.43
CA ALA A 21 -12.41 6.47 -21.71
C ALA A 21 -13.81 6.08 -21.22
N ALA A 22 -14.56 7.02 -20.65
CA ALA A 22 -15.96 6.78 -20.28
C ALA A 22 -16.83 6.41 -21.47
N THR A 23 -16.69 7.14 -22.59
CA THR A 23 -17.43 6.86 -23.84
C THR A 23 -17.08 5.49 -24.41
N TYR A 24 -15.81 5.11 -24.41
CA TYR A 24 -15.34 3.78 -24.81
C TYR A 24 -15.97 2.68 -23.97
N LEU A 25 -15.97 2.84 -22.64
CA LEU A 25 -16.55 1.86 -21.72
C LEU A 25 -18.06 1.71 -21.92
N VAL A 26 -18.79 2.82 -22.08
CA VAL A 26 -20.23 2.78 -22.41
C VAL A 26 -20.44 2.00 -23.71
N GLY A 27 -19.64 2.24 -24.76
CA GLY A 27 -19.74 1.53 -26.03
C GLY A 27 -19.56 0.03 -25.85
N VAL A 28 -18.44 -0.41 -25.26
CA VAL A 28 -18.10 -1.83 -25.08
C VAL A 28 -19.14 -2.57 -24.22
N LEU A 29 -19.62 -1.93 -23.14
CA LEU A 29 -20.59 -2.57 -22.25
C LEU A 29 -22.00 -2.64 -22.84
N SER A 30 -22.39 -1.65 -23.65
CA SER A 30 -23.69 -1.63 -24.31
C SER A 30 -23.85 -2.70 -25.42
N GLU A 31 -22.74 -3.25 -25.91
CA GLU A 31 -22.76 -4.37 -26.83
C GLU A 31 -23.00 -5.73 -26.13
N LEU A 32 -22.89 -5.79 -24.81
CA LEU A 32 -23.07 -7.03 -24.06
C LEU A 32 -24.55 -7.37 -23.89
N PRO A 33 -24.96 -8.64 -24.09
CA PRO A 33 -26.34 -9.03 -23.91
C PRO A 33 -26.81 -8.86 -22.46
N ARG A 34 -28.02 -8.37 -22.29
CA ARG A 34 -28.68 -8.19 -20.97
C ARG A 34 -28.02 -7.15 -20.04
N VAL A 35 -27.02 -6.44 -20.47
CA VAL A 35 -26.34 -5.44 -19.65
C VAL A 35 -27.01 -4.08 -19.84
N GLU A 36 -27.45 -3.50 -18.74
CA GLU A 36 -27.95 -2.12 -18.66
C GLU A 36 -26.78 -1.20 -18.36
N VAL A 37 -26.60 -0.09 -19.09
CA VAL A 37 -25.46 0.84 -18.88
C VAL A 37 -25.99 2.25 -18.66
N GLU A 38 -25.44 2.93 -17.66
CA GLU A 38 -25.74 4.33 -17.34
C GLU A 38 -24.44 5.11 -17.17
N LEU A 39 -24.41 6.32 -17.70
CA LEU A 39 -23.38 7.30 -17.40
C LEU A 39 -23.90 8.18 -16.24
N GLN A 40 -23.26 8.10 -15.10
CA GLN A 40 -23.61 8.89 -13.91
C GLN A 40 -22.71 10.12 -13.83
N GLU A 41 -23.30 11.30 -13.91
CA GLU A 41 -22.61 12.54 -13.55
C GLU A 41 -22.52 12.64 -12.02
N VAL A 42 -21.32 12.93 -11.52
CA VAL A 42 -21.03 13.02 -10.08
C VAL A 42 -20.43 14.39 -9.80
N GLU A 43 -21.07 15.13 -8.91
CA GLU A 43 -20.57 16.43 -8.45
C GLU A 43 -20.57 16.47 -6.93
N GLY A 44 -19.61 17.22 -6.37
CA GLY A 44 -19.54 17.38 -4.93
C GLY A 44 -18.34 18.17 -4.45
N VAL A 45 -18.17 18.08 -3.15
CA VAL A 45 -16.98 18.60 -2.46
C VAL A 45 -16.46 17.51 -1.52
N TYR A 46 -15.15 17.46 -1.38
CA TYR A 46 -14.45 16.53 -0.51
C TYR A 46 -13.35 17.29 0.24
N LEU A 47 -13.17 16.97 1.51
CA LEU A 47 -12.10 17.53 2.33
C LEU A 47 -10.98 16.50 2.45
N ASP A 48 -9.83 16.84 1.92
CA ASP A 48 -8.59 16.06 2.03
C ASP A 48 -7.61 16.85 2.91
N ASP A 49 -7.41 16.39 4.13
CA ASP A 49 -6.67 17.08 5.19
C ASP A 49 -7.15 18.54 5.36
N ASP A 50 -6.39 19.52 4.87
CA ASP A 50 -6.67 20.96 4.91
C ASP A 50 -7.18 21.54 3.58
N THR A 51 -7.22 20.71 2.53
CA THR A 51 -7.57 21.10 1.17
C THR A 51 -9.00 20.69 0.85
N LEU A 52 -9.85 21.63 0.47
CA LEU A 52 -11.17 21.32 -0.05
C LEU A 52 -11.09 21.08 -1.55
N ILE A 53 -11.65 19.98 -2.02
CA ILE A 53 -11.71 19.62 -3.45
C ILE A 53 -13.15 19.76 -3.92
N ALA A 54 -13.40 20.71 -4.83
CA ALA A 54 -14.66 20.84 -5.55
C ALA A 54 -14.54 20.10 -6.90
N TYR A 55 -15.35 19.07 -7.13
CA TYR A 55 -15.17 18.17 -8.23
C TYR A 55 -16.43 17.95 -9.08
N SER A 56 -16.20 17.56 -10.33
CA SER A 56 -17.17 16.98 -11.24
C SER A 56 -16.48 15.83 -11.98
N THR A 57 -17.08 14.65 -11.97
CA THR A 57 -16.57 13.46 -12.66
C THR A 57 -17.71 12.61 -13.18
N GLN A 58 -17.38 11.52 -13.87
CA GLN A 58 -18.36 10.59 -14.44
C GLN A 58 -18.06 9.18 -13.98
N ASN A 59 -19.08 8.42 -13.61
CA ASN A 59 -18.99 6.98 -13.46
C ASN A 59 -19.72 6.30 -14.61
N VAL A 60 -19.16 5.22 -15.13
CA VAL A 60 -19.89 4.29 -16.02
C VAL A 60 -20.41 3.16 -15.14
N VAL A 61 -21.71 3.11 -14.94
CA VAL A 61 -22.34 2.11 -14.09
C VAL A 61 -23.07 1.12 -14.99
N ALA A 62 -22.70 -0.16 -14.92
CA ALA A 62 -23.37 -1.21 -15.66
C ALA A 62 -24.04 -2.19 -14.72
N ARG A 63 -25.17 -2.77 -15.15
CA ARG A 63 -25.91 -3.77 -14.38
C ARG A 63 -26.26 -4.96 -15.25
N LEU A 64 -25.94 -6.15 -14.78
CA LEU A 64 -26.44 -7.41 -15.32
C LEU A 64 -27.54 -7.93 -14.37
N PRO A 65 -28.82 -7.84 -14.75
CA PRO A 65 -29.93 -8.29 -13.92
C PRO A 65 -29.89 -9.80 -13.68
N GLY A 66 -30.10 -10.19 -12.43
CA GLY A 66 -30.42 -11.56 -12.02
C GLY A 66 -31.90 -11.70 -11.64
N ARG A 67 -32.30 -12.88 -11.16
CA ARG A 67 -33.66 -13.14 -10.66
C ARG A 67 -34.03 -12.27 -9.48
N ARG A 68 -33.03 -11.86 -8.69
CA ARG A 68 -33.16 -10.99 -7.52
C ARG A 68 -32.53 -9.63 -7.77
N PRO A 69 -33.09 -8.56 -7.22
CA PRO A 69 -32.51 -7.24 -7.33
C PRO A 69 -31.24 -7.07 -6.47
N ASP A 70 -31.09 -7.87 -5.41
CA ASP A 70 -29.89 -7.87 -4.58
C ASP A 70 -28.65 -8.15 -5.45
N ALA A 71 -27.59 -7.37 -5.27
CA ALA A 71 -26.46 -7.36 -6.19
C ALA A 71 -25.11 -7.50 -5.50
N VAL A 72 -24.15 -8.10 -6.24
CA VAL A 72 -22.72 -7.94 -6.00
C VAL A 72 -22.25 -6.73 -6.78
N LEU A 73 -21.48 -5.84 -6.14
CA LEU A 73 -20.78 -4.73 -6.79
C LEU A 73 -19.36 -5.16 -7.13
N LEU A 74 -18.94 -5.02 -8.40
CA LEU A 74 -17.54 -4.98 -8.78
C LEU A 74 -17.16 -3.52 -8.99
N SER A 75 -16.03 -3.08 -8.45
CA SER A 75 -15.54 -1.72 -8.57
C SER A 75 -14.08 -1.68 -8.98
N ALA A 76 -13.75 -0.74 -9.86
CA ALA A 76 -12.41 -0.38 -10.30
C ALA A 76 -12.46 1.03 -10.87
N HIS A 77 -11.33 1.74 -10.94
CA HIS A 77 -11.33 3.10 -11.47
C HIS A 77 -10.69 3.21 -12.85
N TYR A 78 -11.29 4.03 -13.72
CA TYR A 78 -10.76 4.23 -15.07
C TYR A 78 -9.94 5.51 -15.24
N ASP A 79 -9.92 6.39 -14.26
CA ASP A 79 -9.00 7.52 -14.21
C ASP A 79 -7.56 7.05 -13.99
N SER A 80 -6.62 7.95 -14.02
CA SER A 80 -5.22 7.69 -13.75
C SER A 80 -4.55 8.91 -13.11
N ALA A 81 -3.50 8.67 -12.36
CA ALA A 81 -2.64 9.73 -11.85
C ALA A 81 -2.07 10.59 -12.99
N PRO A 82 -1.84 11.91 -12.78
CA PRO A 82 -1.31 12.79 -13.82
C PRO A 82 0.07 12.39 -14.33
N GLU A 83 0.83 11.65 -13.56
CA GLU A 83 2.22 11.31 -13.83
C GLU A 83 2.39 10.09 -14.74
N GLY A 84 1.35 9.22 -14.85
CA GLY A 84 1.40 7.95 -15.58
C GLY A 84 0.19 7.68 -16.44
N SER A 85 0.27 6.64 -17.26
CA SER A 85 -0.88 6.20 -18.08
C SER A 85 -1.82 5.24 -17.34
N GLY A 86 -1.49 4.84 -16.11
CA GLY A 86 -2.34 3.98 -15.30
C GLY A 86 -2.67 2.67 -15.97
N ALA A 87 -1.66 1.90 -16.39
CA ALA A 87 -1.88 0.61 -17.06
C ALA A 87 -2.24 -0.48 -16.06
N ALA A 88 -1.51 -0.53 -14.94
CA ALA A 88 -1.86 -1.38 -13.82
C ALA A 88 -2.90 -0.68 -12.95
N ASP A 89 -2.71 0.60 -12.69
CA ASP A 89 -3.48 1.44 -11.79
C ASP A 89 -4.38 2.42 -12.57
N ASP A 90 -5.68 2.09 -12.91
CA ASP A 90 -6.27 0.76 -12.73
C ASP A 90 -6.91 0.26 -14.03
N ALA A 91 -6.29 0.56 -15.20
CA ALA A 91 -6.79 0.02 -16.49
C ALA A 91 -6.78 -1.53 -16.53
N LEU A 92 -6.00 -2.17 -15.63
CA LEU A 92 -5.97 -3.62 -15.49
C LEU A 92 -7.25 -4.12 -14.80
N GLY A 93 -7.66 -3.52 -13.68
CA GLY A 93 -8.92 -3.85 -13.00
C GLY A 93 -10.14 -3.58 -13.89
N ILE A 94 -10.12 -2.45 -14.62
CA ILE A 94 -11.15 -2.16 -15.65
C ILE A 94 -11.22 -3.27 -16.71
N ALA A 95 -10.08 -3.72 -17.23
CA ALA A 95 -10.05 -4.78 -18.24
C ALA A 95 -10.57 -6.11 -17.67
N ALA A 96 -10.19 -6.45 -16.44
CA ALA A 96 -10.71 -7.62 -15.73
C ALA A 96 -12.24 -7.53 -15.58
N MET A 97 -12.77 -6.38 -15.12
CA MET A 97 -14.21 -6.17 -14.96
C MET A 97 -14.99 -6.29 -16.28
N VAL A 98 -14.47 -5.73 -17.38
CA VAL A 98 -15.11 -5.85 -18.71
C VAL A 98 -15.20 -7.31 -19.14
N GLU A 99 -14.14 -8.11 -18.95
CA GLU A 99 -14.16 -9.53 -19.29
C GLU A 99 -15.05 -10.35 -18.34
N VAL A 100 -15.12 -10.01 -17.06
CA VAL A 100 -16.09 -10.59 -16.11
C VAL A 100 -17.52 -10.29 -16.57
N ALA A 101 -17.82 -9.05 -16.93
CA ALA A 101 -19.14 -8.67 -17.47
C ALA A 101 -19.47 -9.46 -18.74
N ARG A 102 -18.52 -9.59 -19.67
CA ARG A 102 -18.67 -10.35 -20.92
C ARG A 102 -18.93 -11.83 -20.65
N ALA A 103 -18.19 -12.44 -19.73
CA ALA A 103 -18.37 -13.84 -19.39
C ALA A 103 -19.76 -14.08 -18.79
N LEU A 104 -20.14 -13.30 -17.77
CA LEU A 104 -21.42 -13.46 -17.06
C LEU A 104 -22.62 -13.13 -17.95
N ALA A 105 -22.52 -12.16 -18.86
CA ALA A 105 -23.59 -11.79 -19.78
C ALA A 105 -23.95 -12.94 -20.76
N ASN A 106 -23.02 -13.84 -21.04
CA ASN A 106 -23.22 -15.00 -21.88
C ASN A 106 -23.58 -16.29 -21.11
N GLU A 107 -23.62 -16.23 -19.79
CA GLU A 107 -24.06 -17.35 -18.93
C GLU A 107 -25.58 -17.39 -18.77
N PRO A 108 -26.14 -18.51 -18.24
CA PRO A 108 -27.53 -18.56 -17.81
C PRO A 108 -27.90 -17.44 -16.85
N GLU A 109 -29.19 -17.23 -16.64
CA GLU A 109 -29.69 -16.21 -15.71
C GLU A 109 -29.15 -16.43 -14.29
N LEU A 110 -28.53 -15.40 -13.73
CA LEU A 110 -27.95 -15.40 -12.39
C LEU A 110 -29.05 -15.33 -11.32
N GLU A 111 -28.80 -15.83 -10.12
CA GLU A 111 -29.73 -15.69 -9.00
C GLU A 111 -29.72 -14.25 -8.45
N ASN A 112 -28.55 -13.66 -8.22
CA ASN A 112 -28.39 -12.27 -7.81
C ASN A 112 -27.90 -11.43 -8.98
N SER A 113 -28.23 -10.14 -8.97
CA SER A 113 -27.72 -9.18 -9.95
C SER A 113 -26.24 -8.89 -9.75
N VAL A 114 -25.56 -8.39 -10.80
CA VAL A 114 -24.21 -7.84 -10.71
C VAL A 114 -24.25 -6.39 -11.12
N ILE A 115 -23.62 -5.53 -10.34
CA ILE A 115 -23.41 -4.12 -10.68
C ILE A 115 -21.91 -3.91 -10.87
N PHE A 116 -21.53 -3.23 -11.93
CA PHE A 116 -20.17 -2.85 -12.23
C PHE A 116 -20.07 -1.33 -12.11
N ASN A 117 -19.21 -0.83 -11.22
CA ASN A 117 -18.89 0.58 -11.10
C ASN A 117 -17.50 0.84 -11.66
N PHE A 118 -17.45 1.30 -12.91
CA PHE A 118 -16.23 1.83 -13.50
C PHE A 118 -16.18 3.31 -13.12
N ASN A 119 -15.51 3.60 -12.01
CA ASN A 119 -15.55 4.95 -11.46
C ASN A 119 -14.44 5.85 -12.00
N GLY A 120 -14.69 7.15 -12.01
CA GLY A 120 -13.72 8.16 -12.38
C GLY A 120 -13.42 9.10 -11.22
N ALA A 121 -12.16 9.41 -11.00
CA ALA A 121 -11.63 10.23 -9.91
C ALA A 121 -11.46 9.49 -8.57
N GLU A 122 -10.93 8.28 -8.59
CA GLU A 122 -10.40 7.58 -7.44
C GLU A 122 -9.15 8.30 -6.92
N GLU A 123 -8.21 8.61 -7.81
CA GLU A 123 -6.91 9.26 -7.59
C GLU A 123 -7.00 10.65 -6.90
N TYR A 124 -8.19 11.19 -6.79
CA TYR A 124 -8.48 12.50 -6.20
C TYR A 124 -9.32 12.41 -4.92
N GLY A 125 -9.30 11.26 -4.24
CA GLY A 125 -9.98 11.05 -2.96
C GLY A 125 -11.23 10.20 -3.04
N LEU A 126 -11.22 9.13 -3.86
CA LEU A 126 -12.30 8.12 -3.96
C LEU A 126 -13.66 8.72 -4.42
N LEU A 127 -13.59 9.82 -5.20
CA LEU A 127 -14.77 10.65 -5.49
C LEU A 127 -15.81 9.92 -6.34
N GLY A 128 -15.36 9.06 -7.26
CA GLY A 128 -16.23 8.24 -8.09
C GLY A 128 -17.02 7.22 -7.27
N ALA A 129 -16.36 6.50 -6.37
CA ALA A 129 -17.00 5.55 -5.47
C ALA A 129 -18.00 6.23 -4.53
N ALA A 130 -17.63 7.39 -3.96
CA ALA A 130 -18.53 8.21 -3.15
C ALA A 130 -19.77 8.67 -3.94
N GLY A 131 -19.58 9.00 -5.22
CA GLY A 131 -20.67 9.35 -6.14
C GLY A 131 -21.58 8.16 -6.44
N PHE A 132 -21.03 6.97 -6.65
CA PHE A 132 -21.82 5.75 -6.87
C PHE A 132 -22.77 5.47 -5.71
N MET A 133 -22.40 5.77 -4.47
CA MET A 133 -23.29 5.58 -3.32
C MET A 133 -24.60 6.38 -3.38
N LYS A 134 -24.68 7.39 -4.26
CA LYS A 134 -25.90 8.15 -4.58
C LYS A 134 -26.66 7.60 -5.80
N HIS A 135 -26.12 6.61 -6.49
CA HIS A 135 -26.74 6.00 -7.66
C HIS A 135 -27.97 5.16 -7.24
N ARG A 136 -29.01 5.10 -8.12
CA ARG A 136 -30.24 4.37 -7.85
C ARG A 136 -30.06 2.87 -7.58
N TRP A 137 -28.99 2.26 -8.11
CA TRP A 137 -28.67 0.85 -7.90
C TRP A 137 -27.83 0.60 -6.65
N ALA A 138 -27.26 1.61 -6.02
CA ALA A 138 -26.43 1.43 -4.83
C ALA A 138 -27.19 0.74 -3.67
N SER A 139 -28.50 1.02 -3.54
CA SER A 139 -29.35 0.38 -2.53
C SER A 139 -29.53 -1.14 -2.72
N GLN A 140 -29.22 -1.67 -3.90
CA GLN A 140 -29.29 -3.11 -4.20
C GLN A 140 -28.02 -3.86 -3.79
N VAL A 141 -26.92 -3.15 -3.55
CA VAL A 141 -25.63 -3.76 -3.24
C VAL A 141 -25.66 -4.44 -1.87
N ARG A 142 -25.29 -5.73 -1.83
CA ARG A 142 -25.17 -6.54 -0.61
C ARG A 142 -23.74 -6.96 -0.31
N ALA A 143 -22.88 -6.91 -1.30
CA ALA A 143 -21.47 -7.20 -1.16
C ALA A 143 -20.68 -6.47 -2.27
N PHE A 144 -19.40 -6.22 -2.04
CA PHE A 144 -18.54 -5.69 -3.09
C PHE A 144 -17.27 -6.53 -3.26
N VAL A 145 -16.69 -6.43 -4.46
CA VAL A 145 -15.33 -6.87 -4.80
C VAL A 145 -14.66 -5.67 -5.46
N ASN A 146 -13.69 -5.10 -4.79
CA ASN A 146 -12.88 -4.01 -5.33
C ASN A 146 -11.63 -4.58 -5.98
N LEU A 147 -11.27 -4.07 -7.14
CA LEU A 147 -10.05 -4.40 -7.87
C LEU A 147 -9.17 -3.17 -7.87
N GLU A 148 -7.87 -3.35 -7.64
CA GLU A 148 -6.94 -2.27 -7.40
C GLU A 148 -5.51 -2.67 -7.81
N ALA A 149 -4.61 -1.71 -7.99
CA ALA A 149 -3.22 -1.99 -8.18
C ALA A 149 -2.29 -0.92 -7.58
N THR A 150 -1.51 -1.30 -6.61
CA THR A 150 -0.36 -0.52 -6.12
C THR A 150 0.96 -1.04 -6.69
N GLY A 151 0.90 -1.86 -7.75
CA GLY A 151 2.06 -2.44 -8.42
C GLY A 151 1.74 -3.00 -9.80
N LEU A 152 2.78 -3.31 -10.58
CA LEU A 152 2.66 -3.76 -11.98
C LEU A 152 2.52 -5.27 -12.14
N GLY A 153 2.70 -6.06 -11.10
CA GLY A 153 2.83 -7.50 -11.24
C GLY A 153 2.49 -8.32 -10.01
N GLY A 154 2.74 -9.60 -10.15
CA GLY A 154 2.44 -10.60 -9.15
C GLY A 154 1.00 -11.11 -9.20
N ARG A 155 0.64 -11.92 -8.19
CA ARG A 155 -0.75 -12.35 -8.02
C ARG A 155 -1.57 -11.24 -7.37
N ALA A 156 -2.83 -11.11 -7.74
CA ALA A 156 -3.77 -10.28 -7.01
C ALA A 156 -3.96 -10.83 -5.60
N ILE A 157 -3.59 -10.07 -4.60
CA ILE A 157 -3.72 -10.44 -3.19
C ILE A 157 -5.03 -9.91 -2.62
N LEU A 158 -5.78 -10.77 -1.94
CA LEU A 158 -6.85 -10.35 -1.06
C LEU A 158 -6.21 -9.77 0.20
N PHE A 159 -6.14 -8.45 0.32
CA PHE A 159 -5.43 -7.78 1.41
C PHE A 159 -6.35 -7.15 2.45
N GLN A 160 -7.62 -6.94 2.10
CA GLN A 160 -8.65 -6.48 3.03
C GLN A 160 -9.97 -7.22 2.82
N ALA A 161 -10.67 -7.54 3.90
CA ALA A 161 -12.02 -8.09 3.91
C ALA A 161 -12.80 -7.50 5.06
N GLY A 162 -14.01 -7.03 4.80
CA GLY A 162 -14.86 -6.46 5.85
C GLY A 162 -15.87 -5.43 5.36
N PRO A 163 -16.74 -4.92 6.25
CA PRO A 163 -17.10 -5.52 7.54
C PRO A 163 -17.92 -6.82 7.36
N ASP A 164 -17.97 -7.67 8.38
CA ASP A 164 -18.81 -8.87 8.39
C ASP A 164 -18.68 -9.81 7.17
N ALA A 165 -17.45 -9.92 6.64
CA ALA A 165 -17.14 -10.55 5.36
C ALA A 165 -16.83 -12.06 5.45
N SER A 166 -17.10 -12.75 6.57
CA SER A 166 -16.75 -14.17 6.73
C SER A 166 -17.32 -15.07 5.65
N TRP A 167 -18.57 -14.84 5.25
CA TRP A 167 -19.23 -15.60 4.20
C TRP A 167 -18.66 -15.30 2.79
N LEU A 168 -18.12 -14.09 2.58
CA LEU A 168 -17.40 -13.71 1.36
C LEU A 168 -16.05 -14.41 1.29
N LEU A 169 -15.32 -14.46 2.41
CA LEU A 169 -14.08 -15.24 2.52
C LEU A 169 -14.33 -16.73 2.28
N ASP A 170 -15.48 -17.24 2.73
CA ASP A 170 -15.92 -18.61 2.44
C ASP A 170 -16.17 -18.81 0.94
N ALA A 171 -16.82 -17.85 0.29
CA ALA A 171 -17.05 -17.88 -1.15
C ALA A 171 -15.72 -17.81 -1.93
N TYR A 172 -14.85 -16.87 -1.58
CA TYR A 172 -13.51 -16.72 -2.17
C TYR A 172 -12.69 -18.02 -2.05
N ALA A 173 -12.58 -18.56 -0.85
CA ALA A 173 -11.80 -19.78 -0.58
C ALA A 173 -12.32 -21.04 -1.28
N ARG A 174 -13.63 -21.08 -1.60
CA ARG A 174 -14.22 -22.21 -2.37
C ARG A 174 -14.08 -22.04 -3.87
N ALA A 175 -14.22 -20.82 -4.35
CA ALA A 175 -14.35 -20.56 -5.78
C ALA A 175 -13.02 -20.28 -6.47
N VAL A 176 -12.11 -19.54 -5.82
CA VAL A 176 -10.85 -19.15 -6.43
C VAL A 176 -9.87 -20.32 -6.45
N PRO A 177 -9.39 -20.75 -7.65
CA PRO A 177 -8.53 -21.93 -7.78
C PRO A 177 -7.18 -21.77 -7.09
N ASP A 178 -6.56 -20.60 -7.24
CA ASP A 178 -5.24 -20.24 -6.70
C ASP A 178 -5.39 -19.09 -5.70
N PRO A 179 -6.02 -19.32 -4.52
CA PRO A 179 -6.33 -18.26 -3.58
C PRO A 179 -5.05 -17.64 -3.04
N PHE A 180 -4.97 -16.31 -3.11
CA PHE A 180 -3.83 -15.56 -2.60
C PHE A 180 -4.32 -14.42 -1.72
N GLY A 181 -3.94 -14.43 -0.44
CA GLY A 181 -4.42 -13.41 0.49
C GLY A 181 -3.82 -13.56 1.88
N ASP A 182 -3.68 -12.43 2.56
CA ASP A 182 -3.17 -12.36 3.93
C ASP A 182 -3.83 -11.20 4.69
N VAL A 183 -4.17 -11.46 5.94
CA VAL A 183 -4.80 -10.49 6.84
C VAL A 183 -3.86 -9.36 7.26
N LEU A 184 -2.56 -9.43 6.98
CA LEU A 184 -1.60 -8.39 7.32
C LEU A 184 -1.98 -7.02 6.74
N GLY A 185 -2.42 -6.99 5.47
CA GLY A 185 -2.92 -5.75 4.85
C GLY A 185 -4.00 -5.11 5.71
N GLN A 186 -4.99 -5.91 6.11
CA GLN A 186 -6.06 -5.46 7.00
C GLN A 186 -5.53 -4.94 8.34
N ASP A 187 -4.59 -5.65 8.98
CA ASP A 187 -3.97 -5.20 10.24
C ASP A 187 -3.27 -3.84 10.07
N LEU A 188 -2.57 -3.62 8.94
CA LEU A 188 -1.85 -2.37 8.65
C LEU A 188 -2.80 -1.19 8.41
N PHE A 189 -3.86 -1.39 7.60
CA PHE A 189 -4.84 -0.34 7.29
C PHE A 189 -5.70 0.01 8.52
N GLN A 190 -6.19 -0.98 9.26
CA GLN A 190 -7.02 -0.75 10.46
C GLN A 190 -6.27 -0.03 11.58
N ASN A 191 -4.95 -0.19 11.66
CA ASN A 191 -4.11 0.51 12.63
C ASN A 191 -3.49 1.80 12.07
N HIS A 192 -3.95 2.30 10.92
CA HIS A 192 -3.48 3.54 10.27
C HIS A 192 -1.96 3.58 10.06
N LEU A 193 -1.34 2.43 9.77
CA LEU A 193 0.08 2.35 9.49
C LEU A 193 0.42 2.63 8.03
N ILE A 194 -0.57 2.55 7.15
CA ILE A 194 -0.49 2.92 5.74
C ILE A 194 -1.40 4.13 5.52
N PRO A 195 -0.87 5.29 5.13
CA PRO A 195 -1.65 6.50 4.87
C PRO A 195 -2.16 6.49 3.41
N ALA A 196 -2.92 5.47 3.05
CA ALA A 196 -3.56 5.30 1.75
C ALA A 196 -4.87 4.55 1.94
N ASP A 197 -5.78 4.68 1.00
CA ASP A 197 -7.04 3.94 0.98
C ASP A 197 -7.37 3.57 -0.48
N THR A 198 -8.42 2.77 -0.66
CA THR A 198 -8.98 2.38 -1.96
C THR A 198 -10.47 2.66 -1.96
N ASP A 199 -11.15 2.53 -3.09
CA ASP A 199 -12.61 2.66 -3.17
C ASP A 199 -13.37 1.79 -2.15
N SER A 200 -12.75 0.69 -1.71
CA SER A 200 -13.30 -0.18 -0.68
C SER A 200 -13.61 0.56 0.63
N HIS A 201 -12.86 1.64 0.94
CA HIS A 201 -13.10 2.48 2.12
C HIS A 201 -14.50 3.07 2.12
N VAL A 202 -14.94 3.58 0.97
CA VAL A 202 -16.29 4.18 0.82
C VAL A 202 -17.37 3.15 1.11
N TYR A 203 -17.23 1.96 0.53
CA TYR A 203 -18.22 0.89 0.70
C TYR A 203 -18.23 0.32 2.12
N ARG A 204 -17.04 0.14 2.73
CA ARG A 204 -16.91 -0.30 4.13
C ARG A 204 -17.49 0.71 5.12
N THR A 205 -17.31 2.01 4.86
CA THR A 205 -17.92 3.09 5.66
C THR A 205 -19.45 3.03 5.59
N ALA A 206 -19.99 2.66 4.44
CA ALA A 206 -21.43 2.40 4.27
C ALA A 206 -21.88 1.03 4.84
N ARG A 207 -21.01 0.30 5.55
CA ARG A 207 -21.28 -1.01 6.15
C ARG A 207 -21.60 -2.11 5.14
N ILE A 208 -21.18 -1.99 3.90
CA ILE A 208 -21.30 -3.03 2.89
C ILE A 208 -20.13 -4.01 3.07
N PRO A 209 -20.38 -5.32 3.27
CA PRO A 209 -19.30 -6.30 3.34
C PRO A 209 -18.62 -6.49 1.98
N GLY A 210 -17.31 -6.68 1.97
CA GLY A 210 -16.60 -6.81 0.72
C GLY A 210 -15.20 -7.41 0.81
N LEU A 211 -14.63 -7.60 -0.36
CA LEU A 211 -13.27 -8.07 -0.60
C LEU A 211 -12.51 -7.03 -1.42
N ASP A 212 -11.26 -6.79 -1.05
CA ASP A 212 -10.37 -5.86 -1.72
C ASP A 212 -9.13 -6.60 -2.24
N LEU A 213 -8.99 -6.63 -3.57
CA LEU A 213 -7.96 -7.36 -4.29
C LEU A 213 -7.02 -6.37 -4.97
N ALA A 214 -5.70 -6.50 -4.76
CA ALA A 214 -4.74 -5.63 -5.42
C ALA A 214 -3.46 -6.34 -5.89
N LEU A 215 -2.79 -5.73 -6.88
CA LEU A 215 -1.43 -6.07 -7.26
C LEU A 215 -0.43 -5.24 -6.45
N PHE A 216 0.68 -5.83 -6.02
CA PHE A 216 1.65 -5.14 -5.18
C PHE A 216 3.10 -5.18 -5.68
N GLN A 217 3.45 -6.08 -6.62
CA GLN A 217 4.83 -6.16 -7.09
C GLN A 217 5.21 -4.97 -7.94
N ASP A 218 6.46 -4.51 -7.80
CA ASP A 218 7.00 -3.34 -8.51
C ASP A 218 6.21 -2.03 -8.29
N GLY A 219 5.67 -1.83 -7.07
CA GLY A 219 4.90 -0.65 -6.68
C GLY A 219 5.62 0.70 -6.85
N TYR A 220 6.95 0.70 -7.04
CA TYR A 220 7.70 1.92 -7.39
C TYR A 220 7.29 2.51 -8.75
N ALA A 221 6.66 1.75 -9.63
CA ALA A 221 6.29 2.18 -10.97
C ALA A 221 4.92 2.87 -11.04
N VAL A 222 4.03 2.57 -10.11
CA VAL A 222 2.71 3.21 -10.00
C VAL A 222 2.86 4.72 -9.75
N HIS A 223 1.92 5.53 -10.23
CA HIS A 223 1.99 7.01 -10.23
C HIS A 223 3.27 7.55 -10.86
N SER A 224 3.72 6.93 -11.94
CA SER A 224 4.88 7.37 -12.72
C SER A 224 4.76 7.00 -14.19
N PRO A 225 5.62 7.55 -15.07
CA PRO A 225 5.68 7.16 -16.48
C PRO A 225 6.05 5.69 -16.72
N LEU A 226 6.33 4.93 -15.66
CA LEU A 226 6.66 3.51 -15.73
C LEU A 226 5.42 2.61 -15.65
N ASP A 227 4.27 3.14 -15.24
CA ASP A 227 3.01 2.39 -15.27
C ASP A 227 2.46 2.33 -16.70
N ARG A 228 2.99 1.37 -17.46
CA ARG A 228 2.72 1.15 -18.90
C ARG A 228 2.40 -0.31 -19.17
N PRO A 229 1.59 -0.59 -20.22
CA PRO A 229 1.16 -1.94 -20.55
C PRO A 229 2.28 -2.95 -20.85
N ASP A 230 3.42 -2.49 -21.37
CA ASP A 230 4.59 -3.33 -21.68
C ASP A 230 5.35 -3.80 -20.42
N ARG A 231 5.06 -3.18 -19.27
CA ARG A 231 5.66 -3.51 -17.97
C ARG A 231 4.73 -4.32 -17.07
N VAL A 232 3.45 -4.37 -17.38
CA VAL A 232 2.48 -5.20 -16.62
C VAL A 232 2.77 -6.68 -16.88
N GLU A 233 2.95 -7.46 -15.83
CA GLU A 233 3.20 -8.88 -15.93
C GLU A 233 1.96 -9.61 -16.46
N PRO A 234 2.07 -10.36 -17.58
CA PRO A 234 0.89 -10.95 -18.24
C PRO A 234 0.03 -11.85 -17.35
N GLY A 235 0.63 -12.60 -16.42
CA GLY A 235 -0.09 -13.45 -15.47
C GLY A 235 -0.91 -12.70 -14.44
N SER A 236 -0.59 -11.44 -14.18
CA SER A 236 -1.27 -10.61 -13.16
C SER A 236 -2.69 -10.28 -13.56
N LEU A 237 -2.91 -9.82 -14.81
CA LEU A 237 -4.25 -9.56 -15.35
C LEU A 237 -5.11 -10.83 -15.33
N GLN A 238 -4.52 -11.98 -15.72
CA GLN A 238 -5.24 -13.25 -15.71
C GLN A 238 -5.66 -13.65 -14.30
N HIS A 239 -4.74 -13.60 -13.33
CA HIS A 239 -5.03 -13.96 -11.95
C HIS A 239 -6.09 -13.04 -11.31
N MET A 240 -6.04 -11.74 -11.59
CA MET A 240 -7.05 -10.77 -11.13
C MET A 240 -8.42 -11.12 -11.72
N GLY A 241 -8.48 -11.31 -13.03
CA GLY A 241 -9.72 -11.64 -13.75
C GLY A 241 -10.32 -12.98 -13.33
N ASP A 242 -9.50 -14.02 -13.20
CA ASP A 242 -9.94 -15.35 -12.76
C ASP A 242 -10.47 -15.31 -11.32
N SER A 243 -9.80 -14.59 -10.43
CA SER A 243 -10.24 -14.42 -9.04
C SER A 243 -11.57 -13.65 -8.95
N ALA A 244 -11.68 -12.52 -9.66
CA ALA A 244 -12.88 -11.71 -9.71
C ALA A 244 -14.08 -12.48 -10.31
N LEU A 245 -13.86 -13.20 -11.43
CA LEU A 245 -14.90 -13.99 -12.07
C LEU A 245 -15.35 -15.16 -11.17
N ALA A 246 -14.42 -15.90 -10.60
CA ALA A 246 -14.72 -17.06 -9.76
C ALA A 246 -15.54 -16.67 -8.52
N VAL A 247 -15.13 -15.61 -7.80
CA VAL A 247 -15.87 -15.16 -6.62
C VAL A 247 -17.24 -14.58 -6.99
N THR A 248 -17.33 -13.83 -8.10
CA THR A 248 -18.60 -13.26 -8.57
C THR A 248 -19.59 -14.37 -8.97
N ARG A 249 -19.17 -15.40 -9.70
CA ARG A 249 -20.00 -16.56 -10.01
C ARG A 249 -20.53 -17.26 -8.76
N GLU A 250 -19.68 -17.48 -7.77
CA GLU A 250 -20.08 -18.10 -6.51
C GLU A 250 -21.14 -17.24 -5.78
N LEU A 251 -20.94 -15.91 -5.71
CA LEU A 251 -21.84 -14.98 -5.06
C LEU A 251 -23.17 -14.80 -5.80
N THR A 252 -23.19 -15.01 -7.12
CA THR A 252 -24.41 -14.89 -7.91
C THR A 252 -25.13 -16.21 -8.16
N SER A 253 -24.57 -17.33 -7.70
CA SER A 253 -25.16 -18.67 -7.90
C SER A 253 -26.31 -19.00 -6.94
N ARG A 254 -26.47 -18.27 -5.83
CA ARG A 254 -27.45 -18.50 -4.77
C ARG A 254 -27.79 -17.20 -4.04
N PRO A 255 -28.96 -17.14 -3.36
CA PRO A 255 -29.33 -15.99 -2.55
C PRO A 255 -28.26 -15.63 -1.52
N PHE A 256 -28.08 -14.34 -1.26
CA PHE A 256 -27.22 -13.89 -0.16
C PHE A 256 -27.74 -14.38 1.18
N PRO A 257 -26.87 -14.65 2.17
CA PRO A 257 -27.30 -15.01 3.51
C PRO A 257 -28.12 -13.87 4.13
N SER A 258 -29.18 -14.21 4.83
CA SER A 258 -30.07 -13.25 5.50
C SER A 258 -29.39 -12.53 6.67
N GLU A 259 -28.43 -13.19 7.31
CA GLU A 259 -27.59 -12.63 8.37
C GLU A 259 -26.14 -13.04 8.06
N GLY A 260 -25.25 -12.07 7.93
CA GLY A 260 -23.80 -12.30 7.85
C GLY A 260 -23.28 -12.70 9.23
N ALA A 261 -22.27 -13.58 9.29
CA ALA A 261 -21.52 -13.78 10.53
C ALA A 261 -20.80 -12.46 10.87
N SER A 262 -21.15 -11.88 12.02
CA SER A 262 -20.60 -10.61 12.46
C SER A 262 -19.18 -10.76 13.02
N GLY A 263 -18.34 -9.78 12.77
CA GLY A 263 -17.02 -9.63 13.36
C GLY A 263 -15.85 -9.86 12.41
N PRO A 264 -14.64 -9.50 12.86
CA PRO A 264 -13.43 -9.61 12.06
C PRO A 264 -13.08 -11.06 11.79
N SER A 265 -12.58 -11.32 10.58
CA SER A 265 -12.13 -12.64 10.14
C SER A 265 -10.62 -12.63 9.93
N ILE A 266 -9.99 -13.71 10.33
CA ILE A 266 -8.57 -13.98 10.08
C ILE A 266 -8.50 -14.91 8.86
N TYR A 267 -7.67 -14.55 7.90
CA TYR A 267 -7.48 -15.34 6.69
C TYR A 267 -6.03 -15.22 6.19
N TYR A 268 -5.54 -16.28 5.61
CA TYR A 268 -4.24 -16.35 4.94
C TYR A 268 -4.21 -17.57 4.04
N ASP A 269 -3.46 -17.49 2.96
CA ASP A 269 -3.23 -18.63 2.10
C ASP A 269 -2.02 -19.46 2.58
N VAL A 270 -1.98 -20.69 2.18
CA VAL A 270 -0.83 -21.57 2.35
C VAL A 270 -0.30 -21.92 0.97
N LEU A 271 0.79 -21.27 0.57
CA LEU A 271 1.49 -21.45 -0.72
C LEU A 271 0.58 -21.25 -1.96
N GLY A 272 -0.52 -20.50 -1.83
CA GLY A 272 -1.51 -20.32 -2.89
C GLY A 272 -2.35 -21.58 -3.20
N LEU A 273 -2.30 -22.60 -2.35
CA LEU A 273 -3.03 -23.86 -2.54
C LEU A 273 -4.34 -23.90 -1.78
N TRP A 274 -4.36 -23.31 -0.58
CA TRP A 274 -5.52 -23.29 0.31
C TRP A 274 -5.62 -21.96 1.04
N MET A 275 -6.85 -21.48 1.20
CA MET A 275 -7.16 -20.33 2.07
C MET A 275 -7.68 -20.84 3.42
N ILE A 276 -6.92 -20.60 4.47
CA ILE A 276 -7.33 -20.83 5.86
C ILE A 276 -8.06 -19.57 6.35
N ARG A 277 -9.18 -19.77 7.01
CA ARG A 277 -10.02 -18.68 7.51
C ARG A 277 -10.81 -19.08 8.75
N TYR A 278 -10.94 -18.17 9.68
CA TYR A 278 -11.75 -18.34 10.90
C TYR A 278 -12.07 -16.98 11.54
N GLY A 279 -13.17 -16.92 12.27
CA GLY A 279 -13.54 -15.70 13.00
C GLY A 279 -12.77 -15.55 14.31
N LEU A 280 -12.94 -14.42 14.98
CA LEU A 280 -12.27 -14.08 16.23
C LEU A 280 -12.45 -15.13 17.35
N GLN A 281 -13.66 -15.69 17.48
CA GLN A 281 -13.91 -16.78 18.44
C GLN A 281 -13.07 -18.02 18.13
N GLY A 282 -12.96 -18.36 16.84
CA GLY A 282 -12.10 -19.44 16.38
C GLY A 282 -10.63 -19.16 16.69
N ALA A 283 -10.18 -17.91 16.55
CA ALA A 283 -8.82 -17.51 16.88
C ALA A 283 -8.48 -17.75 18.36
N TRP A 284 -9.38 -17.36 19.28
CA TRP A 284 -9.20 -17.63 20.70
C TRP A 284 -9.24 -19.15 21.02
N ALA A 285 -10.14 -19.89 20.35
CA ALA A 285 -10.18 -21.34 20.50
C ALA A 285 -8.87 -22.01 20.06
N TRP A 286 -8.32 -21.63 18.89
CA TRP A 286 -7.04 -22.13 18.40
C TRP A 286 -5.88 -21.71 19.29
N ALA A 287 -5.87 -20.49 19.82
CA ALA A 287 -4.86 -20.06 20.78
C ALA A 287 -4.89 -20.88 22.08
N ALA A 288 -6.09 -21.18 22.59
CA ALA A 288 -6.26 -22.06 23.75
C ALA A 288 -5.77 -23.49 23.47
N VAL A 289 -6.12 -24.05 22.31
CA VAL A 289 -5.62 -25.39 21.89
C VAL A 289 -4.10 -25.39 21.78
N ALA A 290 -3.49 -24.37 21.19
CA ALA A 290 -2.04 -24.25 21.09
C ALA A 290 -1.36 -24.16 22.47
N ALA A 291 -1.93 -23.37 23.38
CA ALA A 291 -1.43 -23.25 24.76
C ALA A 291 -1.55 -24.57 25.53
N LEU A 292 -2.66 -25.30 25.40
CA LEU A 292 -2.85 -26.62 25.99
C LEU A 292 -1.87 -27.64 25.41
N LEU A 293 -1.64 -27.61 24.10
CA LEU A 293 -0.65 -28.45 23.43
C LEU A 293 0.77 -28.17 23.94
N ALA A 294 1.13 -26.89 24.10
CA ALA A 294 2.41 -26.47 24.68
C ALA A 294 2.56 -26.95 26.13
N ALA A 295 1.50 -26.84 26.94
CA ALA A 295 1.49 -27.37 28.31
C ALA A 295 1.65 -28.90 28.34
N GLY A 296 0.91 -29.61 27.48
CA GLY A 296 1.04 -31.07 27.33
C GLY A 296 2.45 -31.50 26.90
N ALA A 297 3.04 -30.81 25.92
CA ALA A 297 4.43 -31.01 25.51
C ALA A 297 5.41 -30.79 26.66
N THR A 298 5.20 -29.76 27.46
CA THR A 298 6.00 -29.44 28.66
C THR A 298 5.94 -30.57 29.67
N VAL A 299 4.73 -31.03 30.04
CA VAL A 299 4.53 -32.12 30.98
C VAL A 299 5.18 -33.45 30.48
N LEU A 300 4.98 -33.79 29.21
CA LEU A 300 5.55 -34.98 28.63
C LEU A 300 7.10 -34.92 28.64
N ALA A 301 7.68 -33.83 28.17
CA ALA A 301 9.13 -33.64 28.11
C ALA A 301 9.76 -33.62 29.54
N ALA A 302 9.08 -33.06 30.52
CA ALA A 302 9.50 -33.12 31.92
C ALA A 302 9.44 -34.51 32.49
N ARG A 303 8.33 -35.27 32.27
CA ARG A 303 8.21 -36.71 32.68
C ARG A 303 9.26 -37.57 32.03
N ARG A 304 9.62 -37.33 30.79
CA ARG A 304 10.68 -38.03 30.06
C ARG A 304 12.09 -37.55 30.43
N ARG A 305 12.21 -36.54 31.29
CA ARG A 305 13.48 -35.94 31.73
C ARG A 305 14.37 -35.43 30.60
N VAL A 306 13.74 -34.98 29.48
CA VAL A 306 14.49 -34.39 28.35
C VAL A 306 14.66 -32.89 28.48
N ILE A 307 13.98 -32.24 29.44
CA ILE A 307 14.07 -30.83 29.75
C ILE A 307 14.30 -30.60 31.25
N ARG A 308 14.80 -29.38 31.56
CA ARG A 308 14.76 -28.79 32.90
C ARG A 308 13.92 -27.50 32.85
N LEU A 309 12.84 -27.48 33.61
CA LEU A 309 11.92 -26.33 33.63
C LEU A 309 12.62 -25.02 34.00
N PHE A 310 13.51 -25.06 34.97
CA PHE A 310 14.24 -23.86 35.37
C PHE A 310 15.19 -23.37 34.24
N VAL A 311 15.79 -24.28 33.45
CA VAL A 311 16.63 -23.93 32.30
C VAL A 311 15.78 -23.32 31.21
N ALA A 312 14.57 -23.83 30.97
CA ALA A 312 13.65 -23.26 30.00
C ALA A 312 13.16 -21.87 30.44
N LEU A 313 12.88 -21.66 31.74
CA LEU A 313 12.49 -20.36 32.26
C LEU A 313 13.62 -19.32 32.16
N GLU A 314 14.87 -19.70 32.53
CA GLU A 314 16.04 -18.87 32.30
C GLU A 314 16.24 -18.58 30.82
N GLY A 315 15.97 -19.58 29.96
CA GLY A 315 16.04 -19.50 28.50
C GLY A 315 15.09 -18.48 27.91
N LEU A 316 13.91 -18.30 28.47
CA LEU A 316 12.95 -17.30 28.00
C LEU A 316 13.56 -15.87 28.04
N GLY A 317 14.25 -15.52 29.14
CA GLY A 317 14.95 -14.24 29.23
C GLY A 317 16.06 -14.09 28.18
N PHE A 318 16.87 -15.14 27.96
CA PHE A 318 17.91 -15.11 26.94
C PHE A 318 17.34 -15.06 25.52
N LEU A 319 16.19 -15.67 25.25
CA LEU A 319 15.51 -15.60 23.96
C LEU A 319 14.94 -14.23 23.68
N VAL A 320 14.36 -13.55 24.68
CA VAL A 320 13.92 -12.16 24.55
C VAL A 320 15.10 -11.26 24.19
N VAL A 321 16.23 -11.38 24.91
CA VAL A 321 17.44 -10.62 24.56
C VAL A 321 17.97 -10.99 23.17
N SER A 322 17.92 -12.28 22.78
CA SER A 322 18.30 -12.73 21.43
C SER A 322 17.41 -12.10 20.36
N LEU A 323 16.11 -12.03 20.59
CA LEU A 323 15.16 -11.42 19.66
C LEU A 323 15.43 -9.92 19.52
N VAL A 324 15.61 -9.22 20.64
CA VAL A 324 15.96 -7.79 20.62
C VAL A 324 17.28 -7.54 19.89
N MET A 325 18.33 -8.33 20.17
CA MET A 325 19.61 -8.20 19.47
C MET A 325 19.52 -8.55 17.98
N ALA A 326 18.68 -9.51 17.60
CA ALA A 326 18.42 -9.86 16.21
C ALA A 326 17.77 -8.73 15.40
N LEU A 327 17.00 -7.87 16.07
CA LEU A 327 16.39 -6.69 15.46
C LEU A 327 17.31 -5.45 15.54
N VAL A 328 17.87 -5.19 16.71
CA VAL A 328 18.64 -3.96 16.98
C VAL A 328 19.96 -3.93 16.21
N LEU A 329 20.70 -5.05 16.10
CA LEU A 329 22.00 -5.07 15.45
C LEU A 329 21.94 -4.69 13.96
N PRO A 330 21.08 -5.31 13.10
CA PRO A 330 20.97 -4.90 11.71
C PRO A 330 20.43 -3.47 11.56
N VAL A 331 19.44 -3.06 12.35
CA VAL A 331 18.86 -1.71 12.30
C VAL A 331 19.92 -0.65 12.68
N ALA A 332 20.70 -0.88 13.73
CA ALA A 332 21.77 0.05 14.12
C ALA A 332 22.85 0.19 13.03
N LEU A 333 23.25 -0.92 12.41
CA LEU A 333 24.24 -0.89 11.34
C LEU A 333 23.69 -0.35 10.00
N ALA A 334 22.37 -0.37 9.82
CA ALA A 334 21.70 0.18 8.67
C ALA A 334 21.79 1.72 8.57
N PHE A 335 22.19 2.41 9.63
CA PHE A 335 22.47 3.84 9.57
C PHE A 335 23.80 4.18 8.91
N LEU A 336 24.75 3.23 8.82
CA LEU A 336 26.08 3.47 8.27
C LEU A 336 26.07 3.88 6.79
N PRO A 337 25.35 3.22 5.88
CA PRO A 337 25.32 3.59 4.47
C PRO A 337 25.02 5.07 4.25
N TYR A 338 24.06 5.61 4.96
CA TYR A 338 23.64 7.00 4.85
C TYR A 338 24.55 7.98 5.61
N TYR A 339 24.64 7.82 6.96
CA TYR A 339 25.27 8.85 7.80
C TYR A 339 26.80 8.85 7.75
N VAL A 340 27.42 7.70 7.46
CA VAL A 340 28.89 7.59 7.47
C VAL A 340 29.44 7.63 6.05
N PHE A 341 28.81 6.94 5.11
CA PHE A 341 29.33 6.78 3.77
C PHE A 341 28.64 7.65 2.73
N ASN A 342 27.52 8.29 3.08
CA ASN A 342 26.68 9.07 2.16
C ASN A 342 26.29 8.28 0.89
N ARG A 343 25.98 6.99 1.06
CA ARG A 343 25.60 6.03 0.00
C ARG A 343 24.34 5.24 0.38
N PRO A 344 23.17 5.90 0.38
CA PRO A 344 21.89 5.24 0.64
C PRO A 344 21.41 4.40 -0.54
N HIS A 345 20.36 3.62 -0.29
CA HIS A 345 19.54 2.90 -1.27
C HIS A 345 20.26 1.77 -2.03
N GLY A 346 21.47 1.34 -1.62
CA GLY A 346 22.18 0.25 -2.29
C GLY A 346 21.39 -1.09 -2.37
N TRP A 347 20.30 -1.20 -1.64
CA TRP A 347 19.36 -2.32 -1.66
C TRP A 347 18.29 -2.21 -2.76
N TYR A 348 18.07 -1.02 -3.34
CA TYR A 348 16.87 -0.72 -4.14
C TYR A 348 16.79 -1.54 -5.44
N SER A 349 17.82 -1.54 -6.26
CA SER A 349 17.88 -2.37 -7.47
C SER A 349 18.25 -3.84 -7.20
N SER A 350 18.84 -4.11 -6.02
CA SER A 350 19.34 -5.43 -5.65
C SER A 350 18.92 -5.82 -4.22
N PRO A 351 17.62 -6.09 -3.96
CA PRO A 351 17.09 -6.35 -2.62
C PRO A 351 17.76 -7.50 -1.88
N TRP A 352 18.28 -8.49 -2.62
CA TRP A 352 18.98 -9.64 -2.06
C TRP A 352 20.26 -9.25 -1.29
N LEU A 353 20.90 -8.10 -1.63
CA LEU A 353 22.03 -7.55 -0.85
C LEU A 353 21.57 -7.19 0.57
N ALA A 354 20.41 -6.55 0.71
CA ALA A 354 19.82 -6.24 2.02
C ALA A 354 19.45 -7.51 2.78
N VAL A 355 18.85 -8.49 2.11
CA VAL A 355 18.50 -9.79 2.73
C VAL A 355 19.74 -10.49 3.27
N ALA A 356 20.83 -10.54 2.51
CA ALA A 356 22.08 -11.16 2.93
C ALA A 356 22.77 -10.37 4.05
N ALA A 357 22.86 -9.04 3.92
CA ALA A 357 23.47 -8.16 4.90
C ALA A 357 22.73 -8.18 6.24
N PHE A 358 21.47 -7.77 6.24
CA PHE A 358 20.67 -7.60 7.44
C PHE A 358 20.21 -8.94 8.02
N GLY A 359 19.97 -9.95 7.17
CA GLY A 359 19.69 -11.32 7.61
C GLY A 359 20.90 -11.94 8.33
N GLY A 360 22.10 -11.81 7.78
CA GLY A 360 23.34 -12.28 8.43
C GLY A 360 23.59 -11.59 9.77
N LEU A 361 23.39 -10.27 9.83
CA LEU A 361 23.49 -9.50 11.08
C LEU A 361 22.41 -9.87 12.08
N SER A 362 21.18 -10.12 11.64
CA SER A 362 20.08 -10.58 12.49
C SER A 362 20.38 -11.92 13.14
N VAL A 363 20.83 -12.91 12.36
CA VAL A 363 21.27 -14.22 12.93
C VAL A 363 22.45 -14.04 13.89
N THR A 364 23.39 -13.17 13.56
CA THR A 364 24.52 -12.83 14.46
C THR A 364 24.03 -12.30 15.79
N GLY A 365 23.12 -11.32 15.76
CA GLY A 365 22.49 -10.75 16.95
C GLY A 365 21.76 -11.81 17.78
N ALA A 366 21.03 -12.72 17.12
CA ALA A 366 20.33 -13.82 17.79
C ALA A 366 21.28 -14.82 18.48
N LEU A 367 22.47 -15.07 17.90
CA LEU A 367 23.43 -16.04 18.41
C LEU A 367 24.22 -15.53 19.61
N LEU A 368 24.49 -14.22 19.73
CA LEU A 368 25.33 -13.67 20.80
C LEU A 368 24.82 -13.99 22.22
N PRO A 369 23.57 -13.66 22.60
CA PRO A 369 23.07 -14.00 23.94
C PRO A 369 22.97 -15.50 24.18
N ARG A 370 22.65 -16.29 23.13
CA ARG A 370 22.58 -17.76 23.19
C ARG A 370 23.93 -18.38 23.44
N ALA A 371 25.00 -17.84 22.90
CA ALA A 371 26.37 -18.28 23.17
C ALA A 371 26.75 -18.07 24.65
N LEU A 372 26.40 -16.92 25.22
CA LEU A 372 26.59 -16.64 26.64
C LEU A 372 25.79 -17.62 27.52
N TRP A 373 24.55 -17.84 27.17
CA TRP A 373 23.68 -18.79 27.85
C TRP A 373 24.24 -20.23 27.81
N ALA A 374 24.67 -20.68 26.60
CA ALA A 374 25.26 -22.02 26.43
C ALA A 374 26.51 -22.21 27.29
N ARG A 375 27.42 -21.22 27.33
CA ARG A 375 28.61 -21.25 28.24
C ARG A 375 28.19 -21.42 29.70
N ARG A 376 27.21 -20.65 30.17
CA ARG A 376 26.67 -20.73 31.52
C ARG A 376 26.05 -22.09 31.83
N LEU A 377 25.28 -22.66 30.91
CA LEU A 377 24.68 -23.98 31.10
C LEU A 377 25.74 -25.10 31.10
N THR A 378 26.76 -24.97 30.26
CA THR A 378 27.87 -25.94 30.19
C THR A 378 28.69 -25.89 31.49
N SER A 379 28.98 -24.73 32.01
CA SER A 379 29.70 -24.59 33.31
C SER A 379 28.91 -25.16 34.52
N ARG A 380 27.58 -25.21 34.40
CA ARG A 380 26.68 -25.83 35.39
C ARG A 380 26.48 -27.34 35.19
N GLY A 381 27.16 -27.95 34.19
CA GLY A 381 27.07 -29.36 33.92
C GLY A 381 25.70 -29.80 33.37
N VAL A 382 24.92 -28.90 32.72
CA VAL A 382 23.63 -29.28 32.10
C VAL A 382 23.89 -30.14 30.87
N PRO A 383 23.30 -31.35 30.79
CA PRO A 383 23.46 -32.23 29.62
C PRO A 383 23.06 -31.59 28.31
N SER A 384 23.75 -31.92 27.23
CA SER A 384 23.56 -31.30 25.90
C SER A 384 22.12 -31.44 25.39
N GLN A 385 21.52 -32.61 25.53
CA GLN A 385 20.14 -32.86 25.16
C GLN A 385 19.16 -31.98 25.95
N GLU A 386 19.36 -31.86 27.28
CA GLU A 386 18.49 -31.05 28.11
C GLU A 386 18.62 -29.55 27.79
N ARG A 387 19.84 -29.09 27.44
CA ARG A 387 20.05 -27.69 26.96
C ARG A 387 19.24 -27.41 25.71
N MET A 388 19.35 -28.28 24.70
CA MET A 388 18.65 -28.15 23.43
C MET A 388 17.13 -28.16 23.60
N CYS A 389 16.59 -29.19 24.27
CA CYS A 389 15.14 -29.32 24.44
C CYS A 389 14.56 -28.24 25.37
N SER A 390 15.30 -27.78 26.38
CA SER A 390 14.87 -26.68 27.22
C SER A 390 14.87 -25.33 26.47
N ALA A 391 15.84 -25.11 25.58
CA ALA A 391 15.86 -23.95 24.70
C ALA A 391 14.70 -23.95 23.72
N TRP A 392 14.36 -25.12 23.18
CA TRP A 392 13.20 -25.28 22.33
C TRP A 392 11.90 -25.00 23.07
N LEU A 393 11.75 -25.53 24.28
CA LEU A 393 10.60 -25.26 25.15
C LEU A 393 10.46 -23.76 25.49
N ALA A 394 11.57 -23.10 25.79
CA ALA A 394 11.55 -21.65 26.01
C ALA A 394 11.01 -20.90 24.78
N GLY A 395 11.41 -21.34 23.57
CA GLY A 395 10.87 -20.78 22.31
C GLY A 395 9.37 -21.00 22.13
N ILE A 396 8.87 -22.19 22.47
CA ILE A 396 7.42 -22.48 22.44
C ILE A 396 6.67 -21.48 23.35
N TRP A 397 7.12 -21.33 24.60
CA TRP A 397 6.45 -20.42 25.54
C TRP A 397 6.59 -18.96 25.17
N LEU A 398 7.69 -18.55 24.53
CA LEU A 398 7.79 -17.22 23.95
C LEU A 398 6.71 -16.99 22.88
N TRP A 399 6.49 -17.99 22.02
CA TRP A 399 5.43 -17.90 21.00
C TRP A 399 4.03 -17.96 21.58
N VAL A 400 3.77 -18.71 22.66
CA VAL A 400 2.49 -18.67 23.40
C VAL A 400 2.22 -17.27 23.94
N LEU A 401 3.23 -16.64 24.55
CA LEU A 401 3.10 -15.27 25.09
C LEU A 401 2.86 -14.25 23.96
N THR A 402 3.60 -14.38 22.85
CA THR A 402 3.42 -13.51 21.67
C THR A 402 2.04 -13.69 21.07
N LEU A 403 1.57 -14.94 20.92
CA LEU A 403 0.22 -15.25 20.46
C LEU A 403 -0.84 -14.58 21.32
N GLY A 404 -0.72 -14.73 22.65
CA GLY A 404 -1.66 -14.10 23.59
C GLY A 404 -1.65 -12.58 23.50
N ALA A 405 -0.47 -11.97 23.39
CA ALA A 405 -0.34 -10.51 23.25
C ALA A 405 -0.96 -10.00 21.95
N MET A 406 -0.68 -10.65 20.81
CA MET A 406 -1.24 -10.26 19.50
C MET A 406 -2.75 -10.46 19.45
N GLN A 407 -3.29 -11.52 20.06
CA GLN A 407 -4.73 -11.74 20.19
C GLN A 407 -5.42 -10.64 21.03
N LEU A 408 -4.79 -10.21 22.13
CA LEU A 408 -5.31 -9.12 22.95
C LEU A 408 -5.29 -7.77 22.22
N LEU A 409 -4.35 -7.56 21.31
CA LEU A 409 -4.27 -6.39 20.44
C LEU A 409 -5.20 -6.48 19.22
N GLY A 410 -5.89 -7.61 19.02
CA GLY A 410 -6.80 -7.82 17.89
C GLY A 410 -6.12 -8.01 16.54
N LEU A 411 -4.82 -8.38 16.52
CA LEU A 411 -4.05 -8.55 15.28
C LEU A 411 -4.37 -9.90 14.63
N GLY A 412 -4.81 -9.87 13.38
CA GLY A 412 -5.08 -11.07 12.59
C GLY A 412 -3.83 -11.89 12.30
N THR A 413 -2.67 -11.24 12.14
CA THR A 413 -1.36 -11.88 11.95
C THR A 413 -0.91 -12.75 13.13
N ALA A 414 -1.68 -12.81 14.23
CA ALA A 414 -1.47 -13.74 15.33
C ALA A 414 -1.49 -15.22 14.90
N TYR A 415 -1.91 -15.54 13.66
CA TYR A 415 -1.79 -16.89 13.11
C TYR A 415 -0.32 -17.37 12.99
N LEU A 416 0.65 -16.47 12.81
CA LEU A 416 2.06 -16.84 12.75
C LEU A 416 2.58 -17.44 14.07
N PRO A 417 2.51 -16.75 15.24
CA PRO A 417 2.88 -17.36 16.52
C PRO A 417 2.02 -18.57 16.87
N LEU A 418 0.78 -18.69 16.38
CA LEU A 418 -0.03 -19.90 16.52
C LEU A 418 0.68 -21.10 15.88
N TRP A 419 1.11 -21.00 14.62
CA TRP A 419 1.79 -22.09 13.90
C TRP A 419 3.18 -22.39 14.45
N TRP A 420 3.91 -21.39 14.94
CA TRP A 420 5.17 -21.59 15.66
C TRP A 420 4.95 -22.35 16.97
N THR A 421 3.86 -22.07 17.69
CA THR A 421 3.51 -22.76 18.94
C THR A 421 3.12 -24.20 18.67
N VAL A 422 2.18 -24.43 17.74
CA VAL A 422 1.68 -25.78 17.42
C VAL A 422 2.79 -26.66 16.87
N GLY A 423 3.50 -26.18 15.86
CA GLY A 423 4.61 -26.92 15.27
C GLY A 423 5.73 -27.21 16.28
N GLY A 424 6.12 -26.20 17.06
CA GLY A 424 7.11 -26.33 18.12
C GLY A 424 6.74 -27.38 19.17
N ALA A 425 5.48 -27.37 19.62
CA ALA A 425 4.97 -28.31 20.61
C ALA A 425 4.93 -29.75 20.08
N LEU A 426 4.44 -29.95 18.86
CA LEU A 426 4.44 -31.26 18.18
C LEU A 426 5.86 -31.80 17.99
N GLY A 427 6.78 -30.92 17.56
CA GLY A 427 8.20 -31.25 17.43
C GLY A 427 8.83 -31.71 18.75
N LEU A 428 8.52 -31.02 19.86
CA LEU A 428 9.03 -31.41 21.21
C LEU A 428 8.41 -32.73 21.69
N ILE A 429 7.13 -32.99 21.45
CA ILE A 429 6.45 -34.24 21.77
C ILE A 429 7.15 -35.40 21.03
N ALA A 430 7.33 -35.28 19.72
CA ALA A 430 7.98 -36.26 18.90
C ALA A 430 9.46 -36.47 19.28
N ALA A 431 10.18 -35.37 19.56
CA ALA A 431 11.56 -35.41 20.05
C ALA A 431 11.70 -36.10 21.41
N SER A 432 10.72 -35.93 22.31
CA SER A 432 10.69 -36.56 23.63
C SER A 432 10.45 -38.07 23.57
N ALA A 433 9.78 -38.52 22.51
CA ALA A 433 9.54 -39.96 22.25
C ALA A 433 10.69 -40.62 21.46
N SER A 434 11.62 -39.84 20.88
CA SER A 434 12.67 -40.32 20.01
C SER A 434 13.86 -40.88 20.76
N ALA A 435 14.31 -42.09 20.44
CA ALA A 435 15.45 -42.76 21.06
C ALA A 435 16.81 -42.29 20.51
N SER A 436 16.91 -41.94 19.24
CA SER A 436 18.15 -41.51 18.60
C SER A 436 18.30 -39.98 18.51
N PRO A 437 19.53 -39.45 18.63
CA PRO A 437 19.79 -38.02 18.47
C PRO A 437 19.32 -37.49 17.08
N ARG A 438 19.54 -38.27 16.03
CA ARG A 438 19.13 -37.89 14.66
C ARG A 438 17.61 -37.78 14.52
N ALA A 439 16.86 -38.78 15.04
CA ALA A 439 15.40 -38.75 15.02
C ALA A 439 14.84 -37.57 15.84
N ARG A 440 15.50 -37.22 16.95
CA ARG A 440 15.13 -36.07 17.77
C ARG A 440 15.32 -34.78 17.01
N LEU A 441 16.47 -34.57 16.37
CA LEU A 441 16.71 -33.39 15.53
C LEU A 441 15.70 -33.29 14.39
N ALA A 442 15.44 -34.43 13.70
CA ALA A 442 14.44 -34.46 12.63
C ALA A 442 13.03 -34.08 13.13
N ALA A 443 12.64 -34.56 14.33
CA ALA A 443 11.36 -34.19 14.96
C ALA A 443 11.27 -32.68 15.28
N LEU A 444 12.32 -32.09 15.83
CA LEU A 444 12.37 -30.67 16.11
C LEU A 444 12.30 -29.83 14.82
N TYR A 445 13.12 -30.15 13.82
CA TYR A 445 13.08 -29.43 12.55
C TYR A 445 11.78 -29.65 11.78
N GLY A 446 11.16 -30.85 11.85
CA GLY A 446 9.83 -31.08 11.32
C GLY A 446 8.78 -30.19 11.97
N GLY A 447 8.86 -29.99 13.29
CA GLY A 447 8.01 -29.05 14.01
C GLY A 447 8.30 -27.57 13.73
N TRP A 448 9.49 -27.25 13.24
CA TRP A 448 9.88 -25.90 12.84
C TRP A 448 9.27 -25.49 11.48
N LEU A 449 9.08 -26.44 10.57
CA LEU A 449 8.69 -26.19 9.18
C LEU A 449 7.37 -25.40 9.00
N PRO A 450 6.26 -25.70 9.71
CA PRO A 450 5.01 -24.98 9.48
C PRO A 450 5.13 -23.47 9.72
N GLY A 451 5.72 -23.08 10.85
CA GLY A 451 5.98 -21.68 11.16
C GLY A 451 6.96 -21.03 10.19
N LEU A 452 8.01 -21.77 9.76
CA LEU A 452 8.99 -21.27 8.80
C LEU A 452 8.35 -20.99 7.44
N VAL A 453 7.57 -21.91 6.90
CA VAL A 453 6.92 -21.76 5.58
C VAL A 453 6.07 -20.50 5.55
N LEU A 454 5.19 -20.32 6.53
CA LEU A 454 4.33 -19.12 6.58
C LEU A 454 5.12 -17.85 6.84
N THR A 455 6.17 -17.90 7.67
CA THR A 455 7.02 -16.73 7.92
C THR A 455 7.82 -16.33 6.67
N VAL A 456 8.30 -17.28 5.89
CA VAL A 456 9.01 -17.01 4.63
C VAL A 456 8.03 -16.48 3.58
N GLN A 457 6.83 -17.04 3.48
CA GLN A 457 5.79 -16.58 2.57
C GLN A 457 5.43 -15.13 2.86
N LEU A 458 5.07 -14.82 4.12
CA LEU A 458 4.74 -13.45 4.52
C LEU A 458 5.94 -12.50 4.39
N GLY A 459 7.14 -12.94 4.80
CA GLY A 459 8.36 -12.16 4.67
C GLY A 459 8.68 -11.82 3.22
N ARG A 460 8.46 -12.75 2.28
CA ARG A 460 8.59 -12.49 0.85
C ARG A 460 7.60 -11.42 0.39
N SER A 461 6.31 -11.55 0.72
CA SER A 461 5.27 -10.57 0.36
C SER A 461 5.59 -9.18 0.92
N LEU A 462 6.06 -9.10 2.18
CA LEU A 462 6.50 -7.84 2.79
C LEU A 462 7.68 -7.20 2.03
N LEU A 463 8.68 -7.99 1.63
CA LEU A 463 9.83 -7.47 0.90
C LEU A 463 9.46 -7.07 -0.53
N GLU A 464 8.59 -7.82 -1.19
CA GLU A 464 8.09 -7.51 -2.55
C GLU A 464 7.22 -6.25 -2.57
N LEU A 465 6.48 -5.97 -1.50
CA LEU A 465 5.69 -4.74 -1.34
C LEU A 465 6.57 -3.56 -0.91
N PHE A 466 7.22 -3.67 0.26
CA PHE A 466 7.80 -2.50 0.91
C PHE A 466 9.16 -2.07 0.36
N ILE A 467 9.97 -2.97 -0.23
CA ILE A 467 11.25 -2.56 -0.82
C ILE A 467 11.04 -1.66 -2.03
N PRO A 468 10.19 -2.02 -3.03
CA PRO A 468 9.91 -1.11 -4.13
C PRO A 468 9.25 0.20 -3.66
N VAL A 469 8.25 0.13 -2.81
CA VAL A 469 7.53 1.31 -2.29
C VAL A 469 8.46 2.19 -1.44
N ALA A 470 9.43 1.63 -0.72
CA ALA A 470 10.38 2.40 0.07
C ALA A 470 11.18 3.41 -0.77
N GLY A 471 11.38 3.17 -2.07
CA GLY A 471 11.97 4.16 -2.98
C GLY A 471 11.12 5.41 -3.20
N HIS A 472 9.89 5.45 -2.70
CA HIS A 472 8.93 6.56 -2.85
C HIS A 472 8.51 7.17 -1.51
N LEU A 473 8.83 6.55 -0.38
CA LEU A 473 8.38 7.05 0.92
C LEU A 473 9.10 8.34 1.31
N ARG A 474 8.31 9.35 1.66
CA ARG A 474 8.79 10.66 2.14
C ARG A 474 9.02 10.66 3.64
N LEU A 475 9.70 9.67 4.17
CA LEU A 475 10.07 9.68 5.57
C LEU A 475 11.25 10.64 5.78
N GLY A 476 11.15 11.58 6.69
CA GLY A 476 12.23 12.53 7.01
C GLY A 476 13.56 11.89 7.46
N VAL A 477 13.68 10.56 7.38
CA VAL A 477 14.79 9.71 7.82
C VAL A 477 15.21 8.75 6.71
N PRO A 478 16.46 8.22 6.73
CA PRO A 478 16.87 7.19 5.80
C PRO A 478 16.03 5.91 5.92
N LEU A 479 15.85 5.20 4.81
CA LEU A 479 14.97 4.03 4.74
C LEU A 479 15.69 2.70 5.04
N GLU A 480 17.01 2.70 5.09
CA GLU A 480 17.83 1.53 5.40
C GLU A 480 17.41 0.85 6.72
N PRO A 481 17.16 1.56 7.83
CA PRO A 481 16.68 0.96 9.07
C PRO A 481 15.31 0.27 8.92
N LEU A 482 14.40 0.82 8.12
CA LEU A 482 13.11 0.18 7.84
C LEU A 482 13.32 -1.11 7.05
N VAL A 483 14.13 -1.09 6.00
CA VAL A 483 14.47 -2.28 5.19
C VAL A 483 15.17 -3.33 6.06
N ALA A 484 16.10 -2.90 6.94
CA ALA A 484 16.76 -3.81 7.88
C ALA A 484 15.77 -4.46 8.83
N LEU A 485 14.78 -3.71 9.33
CA LEU A 485 13.73 -4.24 10.20
C LEU A 485 12.85 -5.26 9.46
N LEU A 486 12.42 -4.95 8.24
CA LEU A 486 11.60 -5.85 7.41
C LEU A 486 12.31 -7.18 7.12
N VAL A 487 13.62 -7.15 6.89
CA VAL A 487 14.43 -8.37 6.72
C VAL A 487 14.63 -9.09 8.07
N ALA A 488 14.90 -8.34 9.14
CA ALA A 488 15.24 -8.93 10.43
C ALA A 488 14.05 -9.60 11.10
N LEU A 489 12.83 -9.11 10.94
CA LEU A 489 11.62 -9.66 11.57
C LEU A 489 11.38 -11.15 11.23
N PRO A 490 11.30 -11.58 9.97
CA PRO A 490 11.12 -12.99 9.63
C PRO A 490 12.34 -13.84 10.05
N VAL A 491 13.57 -13.32 9.92
CA VAL A 491 14.79 -14.03 10.33
C VAL A 491 14.84 -14.22 11.84
N ALA A 492 14.55 -13.19 12.62
CA ALA A 492 14.48 -13.25 14.07
C ALA A 492 13.42 -14.24 14.54
N SER A 493 12.21 -14.20 13.91
CA SER A 493 11.13 -15.14 14.20
C SER A 493 11.55 -16.59 13.98
N ALA A 494 12.11 -16.90 12.82
CA ALA A 494 12.60 -18.25 12.50
C ALA A 494 13.73 -18.69 13.44
N SER A 495 14.57 -17.78 13.90
CA SER A 495 15.70 -18.07 14.77
C SER A 495 15.29 -18.56 16.17
N VAL A 496 14.09 -18.18 16.65
CA VAL A 496 13.63 -18.53 18.02
C VAL A 496 13.72 -20.04 18.25
N LEU A 497 13.14 -20.83 17.39
CA LEU A 497 13.20 -22.29 17.44
C LEU A 497 14.38 -22.86 16.63
N GLY A 498 14.63 -22.33 15.42
CA GLY A 498 15.63 -22.85 14.50
C GLY A 498 17.06 -22.92 15.05
N LEU A 499 17.43 -22.01 15.96
CA LEU A 499 18.74 -22.00 16.58
C LEU A 499 18.82 -22.79 17.90
N ALA A 500 17.71 -23.33 18.42
CA ALA A 500 17.73 -24.12 19.67
C ALA A 500 18.58 -25.39 19.56
N PRO A 501 18.62 -26.14 18.45
CA PRO A 501 19.48 -27.31 18.30
C PRO A 501 20.98 -27.00 18.47
N GLN A 502 21.42 -25.78 18.19
CA GLN A 502 22.83 -25.39 18.38
C GLN A 502 23.28 -25.43 19.85
N GLN A 503 22.34 -25.36 20.79
CA GLN A 503 22.61 -25.53 22.22
C GLN A 503 23.16 -26.93 22.56
N GLU A 504 22.93 -27.93 21.70
CA GLU A 504 23.47 -29.26 21.90
C GLU A 504 25.01 -29.24 21.83
N SER A 505 25.58 -28.67 20.79
CA SER A 505 27.02 -28.60 20.59
C SER A 505 27.71 -27.51 21.45
N ALA A 506 26.98 -26.47 21.82
CA ALA A 506 27.48 -25.25 22.48
C ALA A 506 28.61 -24.55 21.71
N ARG A 507 28.78 -24.84 20.42
CA ARG A 507 29.80 -24.26 19.53
C ARG A 507 29.22 -23.12 18.71
N PHE A 508 29.14 -21.93 19.31
CA PHE A 508 28.57 -20.75 18.68
C PHE A 508 29.60 -19.91 17.87
N GLY A 509 30.88 -19.95 18.26
CA GLY A 509 31.93 -19.10 17.66
C GLY A 509 31.99 -19.18 16.15
N PRO A 510 32.10 -20.37 15.52
CA PRO A 510 32.13 -20.51 14.07
C PRO A 510 30.87 -19.97 13.39
N SER A 511 29.69 -20.22 13.94
CA SER A 511 28.41 -19.74 13.39
C SER A 511 28.32 -18.20 13.48
N ILE A 512 28.67 -17.62 14.64
CA ILE A 512 28.72 -16.18 14.81
C ILE A 512 29.70 -15.55 13.81
N ALA A 513 30.92 -16.11 13.68
CA ALA A 513 31.91 -15.61 12.73
C ALA A 513 31.39 -15.68 11.28
N ALA A 514 30.79 -16.81 10.89
CA ALA A 514 30.26 -17.00 9.53
C ALA A 514 29.15 -15.98 9.20
N PHE A 515 28.11 -15.88 10.04
CA PHE A 515 27.00 -14.96 9.82
C PHE A 515 27.42 -13.49 9.93
N ALA A 516 28.32 -13.13 10.85
CA ALA A 516 28.87 -11.80 10.96
C ALA A 516 29.69 -11.44 9.70
N THR A 517 30.54 -12.35 9.22
CA THR A 517 31.31 -12.15 7.98
C THR A 517 30.38 -11.95 6.78
N VAL A 518 29.38 -12.80 6.62
CA VAL A 518 28.37 -12.64 5.54
C VAL A 518 27.66 -11.30 5.69
N GLY A 519 27.13 -11.00 6.87
CA GLY A 519 26.40 -9.76 7.11
C GLY A 519 27.23 -8.51 6.81
N VAL A 520 28.49 -8.46 7.30
CA VAL A 520 29.39 -7.32 7.07
C VAL A 520 29.83 -7.25 5.60
N ALA A 521 30.18 -8.38 4.97
CA ALA A 521 30.60 -8.40 3.57
C ALA A 521 29.48 -7.87 2.65
N PHE A 522 28.24 -8.30 2.86
CA PHE A 522 27.11 -7.82 2.07
C PHE A 522 26.68 -6.39 2.45
N LEU A 523 26.89 -5.94 3.67
CA LEU A 523 26.71 -4.54 4.04
C LEU A 523 27.72 -3.63 3.30
N VAL A 524 28.98 -4.07 3.19
CA VAL A 524 29.99 -3.37 2.38
C VAL A 524 29.60 -3.38 0.90
N ALA A 525 29.16 -4.52 0.38
CA ALA A 525 28.67 -4.63 -1.00
C ALA A 525 27.50 -3.67 -1.26
N LEU A 526 26.55 -3.59 -0.32
CA LEU A 526 25.39 -2.69 -0.37
C LEU A 526 25.84 -1.21 -0.39
N ILE A 527 26.84 -0.83 0.41
CA ILE A 527 27.39 0.54 0.42
C ILE A 527 28.08 0.88 -0.91
N LEU A 528 28.73 -0.10 -1.54
CA LEU A 528 29.45 0.10 -2.80
C LEU A 528 28.56 -0.03 -4.04
N HIS A 529 27.38 -0.63 -3.90
CA HIS A 529 26.47 -0.86 -5.02
C HIS A 529 25.79 0.43 -5.49
N PHE A 530 25.73 0.64 -6.82
CA PHE A 530 24.96 1.73 -7.40
C PHE A 530 23.47 1.35 -7.38
N PRO A 531 22.59 2.17 -6.76
CA PRO A 531 21.25 1.73 -6.42
C PRO A 531 20.22 1.70 -7.56
N TYR A 532 20.50 2.31 -8.71
CA TYR A 532 19.49 2.52 -9.75
C TYR A 532 19.84 1.82 -11.06
N THR A 533 18.79 1.35 -11.76
CA THR A 533 18.87 0.75 -13.09
C THR A 533 17.72 1.30 -13.96
N PRO A 534 17.70 1.05 -15.30
CA PRO A 534 16.56 1.42 -16.13
C PRO A 534 15.25 0.74 -15.73
N GLU A 535 15.33 -0.46 -15.13
CA GLU A 535 14.18 -1.21 -14.63
C GLU A 535 13.70 -0.67 -13.28
N ARG A 536 14.63 -0.21 -12.44
CA ARG A 536 14.38 0.41 -11.13
C ARG A 536 15.05 1.77 -11.05
N PRO A 537 14.53 2.77 -11.79
CA PRO A 537 15.18 4.06 -11.89
C PRO A 537 14.95 4.92 -10.65
N LYS A 538 15.83 5.91 -10.47
CA LYS A 538 15.60 7.00 -9.54
C LYS A 538 14.43 7.85 -10.02
N ARG A 539 13.46 8.11 -9.14
CA ARG A 539 12.32 9.00 -9.43
C ARG A 539 12.69 10.46 -9.19
N LEU A 540 12.47 11.28 -10.18
CA LEU A 540 12.64 12.71 -10.15
C LEU A 540 11.30 13.41 -10.37
N TRP A 541 11.23 14.69 -9.99
CA TRP A 541 10.13 15.57 -10.34
C TRP A 541 10.69 16.71 -11.17
N LEU A 542 10.11 16.92 -12.35
CA LEU A 542 10.39 18.05 -13.22
C LEU A 542 9.11 18.87 -13.38
N GLU A 543 9.18 20.13 -12.98
CA GLU A 543 8.06 21.04 -13.12
C GLU A 543 8.42 22.21 -14.03
N HIS A 544 7.62 22.43 -15.08
CA HIS A 544 7.63 23.68 -15.81
C HIS A 544 6.67 24.64 -15.08
N ARG A 545 7.23 25.65 -14.42
CA ARG A 545 6.46 26.65 -13.66
C ARG A 545 6.53 27.97 -14.36
N GLN A 546 5.36 28.56 -14.62
CA GLN A 546 5.23 29.87 -15.23
C GLN A 546 4.52 30.83 -14.29
N GLN A 547 5.13 32.00 -14.07
CA GLN A 547 4.59 33.05 -13.21
C GLN A 547 4.89 34.43 -13.83
N GLU A 548 3.87 35.24 -14.05
CA GLU A 548 3.99 36.64 -14.52
C GLU A 548 4.88 36.81 -15.77
N GLY A 549 4.77 35.87 -16.73
CA GLY A 549 5.54 35.88 -17.97
C GLY A 549 6.97 35.31 -17.86
N GLN A 550 7.44 34.98 -16.68
CA GLN A 550 8.69 34.25 -16.45
C GLN A 550 8.42 32.77 -16.32
N SER A 551 9.32 31.95 -16.81
CA SER A 551 9.23 30.50 -16.72
C SER A 551 10.51 29.89 -16.20
N LYS A 552 10.35 28.86 -15.36
CA LYS A 552 11.45 28.10 -14.75
C LYS A 552 11.17 26.61 -14.87
N LEU A 553 12.22 25.84 -15.09
CA LEU A 553 12.22 24.40 -14.84
C LEU A 553 12.71 24.15 -13.41
N LEU A 554 11.93 23.41 -12.65
CA LEU A 554 12.27 22.97 -11.31
C LEU A 554 12.58 21.49 -11.35
N PHE A 555 13.71 21.12 -10.75
CA PHE A 555 14.17 19.75 -10.60
C PHE A 555 14.14 19.42 -9.11
N SER A 556 13.47 18.35 -8.72
CA SER A 556 13.43 17.91 -7.34
C SER A 556 13.46 16.39 -7.21
N SER A 557 13.88 15.91 -6.06
CA SER A 557 13.90 14.49 -5.71
C SER A 557 13.47 14.32 -4.26
N TRP A 558 12.82 13.20 -3.98
CA TRP A 558 12.48 12.80 -2.61
C TRP A 558 13.60 12.06 -1.94
N ASP A 559 14.52 11.47 -2.73
CA ASP A 559 15.59 10.61 -2.28
C ASP A 559 16.84 11.39 -1.86
N PHE A 560 17.65 10.76 -1.02
CA PHE A 560 19.00 11.21 -0.67
C PHE A 560 20.07 10.34 -1.33
N PRO A 561 21.30 10.84 -1.46
CA PRO A 561 21.71 12.23 -1.58
C PRO A 561 21.24 12.81 -2.89
N ASP A 562 21.24 14.13 -2.98
CA ASP A 562 20.77 14.83 -4.16
C ASP A 562 21.89 15.07 -5.19
N PRO A 563 22.04 14.23 -6.23
CA PRO A 563 22.96 14.50 -7.33
C PRO A 563 22.29 15.30 -8.47
N LEU A 564 21.15 15.98 -8.22
CA LEU A 564 20.37 16.66 -9.25
C LEU A 564 21.20 17.64 -10.08
N ALA A 565 22.15 18.34 -9.46
CA ALA A 565 23.07 19.22 -10.15
C ALA A 565 23.89 18.49 -11.23
N ALA A 566 24.31 17.26 -10.96
CA ALA A 566 25.03 16.43 -11.93
C ALA A 566 24.11 15.84 -13.01
N LEU A 567 22.81 15.69 -12.71
CA LEU A 567 21.83 15.11 -13.62
C LEU A 567 21.31 16.09 -14.67
N SER A 568 21.30 17.38 -14.37
CA SER A 568 20.73 18.42 -15.25
C SER A 568 21.51 18.66 -16.52
N GLY A 569 22.75 18.17 -16.62
CA GLY A 569 23.65 18.43 -17.76
C GLY A 569 24.15 19.88 -17.90
N GLN A 570 23.68 20.81 -17.08
CA GLN A 570 24.04 22.22 -17.04
C GLN A 570 24.16 22.74 -15.60
N PRO A 571 25.08 22.20 -14.79
CA PRO A 571 25.16 22.55 -13.36
C PRO A 571 25.44 24.05 -13.12
N GLU A 572 26.03 24.75 -14.08
CA GLU A 572 26.36 26.17 -13.96
C GLU A 572 25.13 27.09 -14.04
N GLN A 573 24.01 26.61 -14.57
CA GLN A 573 22.75 27.38 -14.69
C GLN A 573 21.75 27.05 -13.60
N LEU A 574 22.05 26.10 -12.72
CA LEU A 574 21.14 25.68 -11.67
C LEU A 574 21.34 26.52 -10.41
N HIS A 575 20.27 27.10 -9.95
CA HIS A 575 20.22 27.76 -8.65
C HIS A 575 19.52 26.82 -7.65
N ALA A 576 20.13 26.64 -6.46
CA ALA A 576 19.46 25.90 -5.38
C ALA A 576 18.19 26.68 -4.97
N THR A 577 17.04 26.02 -5.02
CA THR A 577 15.79 26.61 -4.54
C THR A 577 15.67 26.45 -3.03
N ALA A 578 14.96 27.36 -2.40
CA ALA A 578 14.41 27.11 -1.07
C ALA A 578 13.59 25.81 -1.10
N ARG A 579 13.66 25.03 -0.03
CA ARG A 579 12.99 23.73 0.07
C ARG A 579 11.52 23.83 -0.37
N MET A 580 11.16 23.11 -1.42
CA MET A 580 9.74 22.90 -1.72
C MET A 580 9.12 22.03 -0.62
N PRO A 581 7.89 22.28 -0.20
CA PRO A 581 7.20 21.41 0.74
C PRO A 581 7.25 19.96 0.25
N GLY A 582 7.75 19.04 1.09
CA GLY A 582 7.87 17.62 0.77
C GLY A 582 9.13 17.19 -0.01
N PHE A 583 9.95 18.11 -0.52
CA PHE A 583 11.22 17.80 -1.22
C PHE A 583 12.43 18.22 -0.39
N ARG A 584 13.51 17.42 -0.47
CA ARG A 584 14.73 17.65 0.33
C ARG A 584 15.76 18.54 -0.35
N GLY A 585 15.64 18.71 -1.66
CA GLY A 585 16.48 19.58 -2.46
C GLY A 585 15.78 19.89 -3.76
N GLY A 586 16.10 21.01 -4.35
CA GLY A 586 15.59 21.40 -5.65
C GLY A 586 16.54 22.36 -6.31
N TYR A 587 16.53 22.34 -7.62
CA TYR A 587 17.24 23.26 -8.48
C TYR A 587 16.27 23.90 -9.43
N GLU A 588 16.48 25.16 -9.76
CA GLU A 588 15.72 25.86 -10.78
C GLU A 588 16.64 26.36 -11.89
N ALA A 589 16.13 26.35 -13.11
CA ALA A 589 16.77 26.95 -14.26
C ALA A 589 15.75 27.79 -15.04
N PRO A 590 16.14 28.96 -15.57
CA PRO A 590 15.25 29.71 -16.46
C PRO A 590 14.94 28.90 -17.71
N THR A 591 13.72 29.02 -18.23
CA THR A 591 13.28 28.33 -19.45
C THR A 591 12.37 29.26 -20.26
N PRO A 592 12.24 29.05 -21.58
CA PRO A 592 11.26 29.79 -22.36
C PRO A 592 9.84 29.58 -21.86
N PRO A 593 8.99 30.62 -21.89
CA PRO A 593 7.58 30.48 -21.53
C PRO A 593 6.84 29.54 -22.51
N ALA A 594 5.90 28.78 -21.99
CA ALA A 594 5.01 27.96 -22.80
C ALA A 594 3.69 28.71 -23.08
N ALA A 595 3.07 28.41 -24.20
CA ALA A 595 1.75 28.94 -24.53
C ALA A 595 0.65 28.20 -23.74
N LEU A 596 0.62 28.41 -22.42
CA LEU A 596 -0.38 27.82 -21.53
C LEU A 596 -1.55 28.79 -21.35
N PRO A 597 -2.79 28.39 -21.68
CA PRO A 597 -3.96 29.24 -21.45
C PRO A 597 -4.21 29.33 -19.95
N ALA A 598 -4.01 30.52 -19.39
CA ALA A 598 -4.32 30.74 -17.97
C ALA A 598 -5.83 30.54 -17.71
N PRO A 599 -6.21 29.97 -16.56
CA PRO A 599 -7.61 29.95 -16.14
C PRO A 599 -8.13 31.38 -16.00
N ARG A 600 -9.42 31.56 -16.26
CA ARG A 600 -10.07 32.86 -16.09
C ARG A 600 -10.97 32.82 -14.87
N LEU A 601 -10.77 33.78 -13.96
CA LEU A 601 -11.74 34.12 -12.92
C LEU A 601 -12.42 35.41 -13.30
N GLU A 602 -13.72 35.34 -13.56
CA GLU A 602 -14.56 36.48 -13.84
C GLU A 602 -15.38 36.84 -12.60
N VAL A 603 -15.30 38.07 -12.12
CA VAL A 603 -16.17 38.55 -11.05
C VAL A 603 -17.51 38.92 -11.67
N LEU A 604 -18.53 38.10 -11.39
CA LEU A 604 -19.89 38.31 -11.87
C LEU A 604 -20.62 39.37 -11.05
N GLU A 605 -20.39 39.36 -9.74
CA GLU A 605 -21.07 40.27 -8.80
C GLU A 605 -20.17 40.47 -7.58
N SER A 606 -20.12 41.68 -7.06
CA SER A 606 -19.45 42.03 -5.81
C SER A 606 -20.30 43.03 -5.04
N HIS A 607 -20.75 42.67 -3.83
CA HIS A 607 -21.57 43.52 -2.98
C HIS A 607 -21.08 43.44 -1.53
N TYR A 608 -20.93 44.62 -0.90
CA TYR A 608 -20.61 44.70 0.52
C TYR A 608 -21.86 45.00 1.33
N ASP A 609 -22.18 44.19 2.29
CA ASP A 609 -23.30 44.37 3.21
C ASP A 609 -22.80 45.00 4.51
N GLU A 610 -23.22 46.25 4.76
CA GLU A 610 -22.88 47.01 5.96
C GLU A 610 -23.43 46.35 7.25
N THR A 611 -24.48 45.53 7.15
CA THR A 611 -25.11 44.91 8.32
C THR A 611 -24.30 43.69 8.83
N THR A 612 -23.80 42.89 7.92
CA THR A 612 -22.99 41.70 8.24
C THR A 612 -21.50 42.00 8.25
N ALA A 613 -21.09 43.19 7.75
CA ALA A 613 -19.71 43.56 7.49
C ALA A 613 -18.96 42.51 6.61
N LEU A 614 -19.67 41.89 5.66
CA LEU A 614 -19.11 40.94 4.72
C LEU A 614 -19.33 41.42 3.28
N ARG A 615 -18.34 41.12 2.44
CA ARG A 615 -18.42 41.28 0.99
C ARG A 615 -18.70 39.95 0.32
N THR A 616 -19.81 39.86 -0.38
CA THR A 616 -20.18 38.71 -1.20
C THR A 616 -19.61 38.90 -2.60
N VAL A 617 -18.76 37.97 -3.05
CA VAL A 617 -18.16 37.97 -4.37
C VAL A 617 -18.57 36.72 -5.10
N ARG A 618 -19.36 36.86 -6.18
CA ARG A 618 -19.72 35.74 -7.06
C ARG A 618 -18.77 35.69 -8.24
N LEU A 619 -18.15 34.51 -8.42
CA LEU A 619 -17.10 34.29 -9.39
C LEU A 619 -17.52 33.19 -10.37
N ARG A 620 -17.08 33.33 -11.62
CA ARG A 620 -17.06 32.23 -12.59
C ARG A 620 -15.61 31.86 -12.85
N LEU A 621 -15.27 30.59 -12.56
CA LEU A 621 -13.98 29.98 -12.86
C LEU A 621 -14.10 29.20 -14.16
N GLU A 622 -13.38 29.61 -15.20
CA GLU A 622 -13.15 28.85 -16.43
C GLU A 622 -11.77 28.23 -16.37
N SER A 623 -11.70 26.90 -16.24
CA SER A 623 -10.43 26.17 -16.10
C SER A 623 -9.59 26.16 -17.38
N GLY A 624 -10.18 26.44 -18.54
CA GLY A 624 -9.52 26.35 -19.84
C GLY A 624 -9.05 24.90 -20.12
N LYS A 625 -7.74 24.70 -20.28
CA LYS A 625 -7.11 23.38 -20.46
C LYS A 625 -6.52 22.83 -19.16
N ALA A 626 -6.64 23.51 -18.05
CA ALA A 626 -6.16 23.02 -16.78
C ALA A 626 -7.03 21.85 -16.28
N TYR A 627 -6.42 20.78 -15.81
CA TYR A 627 -7.14 19.67 -15.19
C TYR A 627 -7.39 19.89 -13.70
N LEU A 628 -6.72 20.89 -13.11
CA LEU A 628 -6.89 21.29 -11.72
C LEU A 628 -6.58 22.78 -11.59
N VAL A 629 -7.43 23.52 -10.90
CA VAL A 629 -7.18 24.91 -10.51
C VAL A 629 -7.21 25.00 -8.99
N ARG A 630 -6.11 25.42 -8.39
CA ARG A 630 -5.96 25.63 -6.95
C ARG A 630 -6.06 27.10 -6.61
N LEU A 631 -7.00 27.44 -5.75
CA LEU A 631 -7.15 28.77 -5.18
C LEU A 631 -6.59 28.78 -3.76
N ARG A 632 -5.73 29.75 -3.46
CA ARG A 632 -5.25 30.05 -2.12
C ARG A 632 -5.81 31.38 -1.66
N ILE A 633 -6.62 31.33 -0.62
CA ILE A 633 -7.35 32.48 -0.10
C ILE A 633 -6.90 32.72 1.34
N PRO A 634 -6.33 33.88 1.67
CA PRO A 634 -5.83 34.16 3.01
C PRO A 634 -6.89 33.91 4.08
N LYS A 635 -6.53 33.17 5.14
CA LYS A 635 -7.48 32.80 6.21
C LYS A 635 -8.03 33.99 6.96
N THR A 636 -7.29 35.10 6.97
CA THR A 636 -7.74 36.34 7.60
C THR A 636 -8.88 37.01 6.83
N THR A 637 -8.99 36.78 5.51
CA THR A 637 -9.94 37.45 4.63
C THR A 637 -11.19 36.63 4.33
N LEU A 638 -11.13 35.30 4.34
CA LEU A 638 -12.28 34.43 4.02
C LEU A 638 -13.16 34.24 5.26
N ALA A 639 -14.47 34.45 5.13
CA ALA A 639 -15.49 34.17 6.14
C ALA A 639 -16.33 32.95 5.78
N GLY A 640 -16.45 32.58 4.47
CA GLY A 640 -17.22 31.47 4.00
C GLY A 640 -17.28 31.38 2.48
N TRP A 641 -17.94 30.36 1.97
CA TRP A 641 -18.19 30.11 0.54
C TRP A 641 -19.54 29.45 0.29
N SER A 642 -19.96 29.37 -0.98
CA SER A 642 -21.21 28.71 -1.39
C SER A 642 -21.09 27.21 -1.52
N LEU A 643 -19.93 26.63 -1.30
CA LEU A 643 -19.74 25.18 -1.41
C LEU A 643 -20.49 24.46 -0.28
N PRO A 644 -21.04 23.25 -0.51
CA PRO A 644 -21.80 22.49 0.48
C PRO A 644 -20.90 21.82 1.53
N ALA A 645 -19.89 22.54 2.00
CA ALA A 645 -19.00 22.15 3.08
C ALA A 645 -18.59 23.38 3.90
N PRO A 646 -18.40 23.28 5.22
CA PRO A 646 -17.84 24.37 6.02
C PRO A 646 -16.40 24.64 5.62
N LEU A 647 -15.87 25.79 6.06
CA LEU A 647 -14.43 26.06 5.96
C LEU A 647 -13.67 24.98 6.76
N PRO A 648 -12.62 24.37 6.20
CA PRO A 648 -11.84 23.35 6.91
C PRO A 648 -11.16 23.96 8.14
N PRO A 649 -10.95 23.16 9.20
CA PRO A 649 -10.09 23.58 10.29
C PRO A 649 -8.65 23.71 9.75
N LEU A 650 -8.00 24.83 10.03
CA LEU A 650 -6.62 25.06 9.65
C LEU A 650 -5.71 24.92 10.85
N ASP A 651 -4.52 24.38 10.62
CA ASP A 651 -3.47 24.40 11.61
C ASP A 651 -3.04 25.85 11.96
N PRO A 652 -2.51 26.09 13.16
CA PRO A 652 -2.10 27.42 13.57
C PRO A 652 -1.12 28.11 12.62
N ASP A 653 -0.27 27.33 11.97
CA ASP A 653 0.77 27.78 11.05
C ASP A 653 0.28 28.00 9.62
N ASP A 654 -0.93 27.57 9.28
CA ASP A 654 -1.50 27.77 7.95
C ASP A 654 -1.89 29.22 7.73
N THR A 655 -1.57 29.75 6.57
CA THR A 655 -1.86 31.14 6.18
C THR A 655 -3.10 31.27 5.30
N ASP A 656 -3.45 30.19 4.58
CA ASP A 656 -4.46 30.24 3.53
C ASP A 656 -5.42 29.06 3.61
N TYR A 657 -6.66 29.27 3.19
CA TYR A 657 -7.55 28.20 2.78
C TYR A 657 -7.19 27.75 1.37
N VAL A 658 -7.08 26.45 1.16
CA VAL A 658 -6.79 25.84 -0.13
C VAL A 658 -8.06 25.21 -0.70
N LEU A 659 -8.43 25.64 -1.90
CA LEU A 659 -9.55 25.10 -2.65
C LEU A 659 -9.06 24.60 -4.00
N ASP A 660 -9.11 23.30 -4.20
CA ASP A 660 -8.86 22.64 -5.47
C ASP A 660 -10.16 22.49 -6.25
N VAL A 661 -10.16 22.91 -7.50
CA VAL A 661 -11.32 22.84 -8.38
C VAL A 661 -10.97 21.97 -9.59
N LEU A 662 -11.58 20.81 -9.67
CA LEU A 662 -11.56 20.00 -10.89
C LEU A 662 -12.57 20.59 -11.90
N PRO A 663 -12.24 20.62 -13.20
CA PRO A 663 -13.13 21.13 -14.23
C PRO A 663 -14.49 20.42 -14.24
N SER A 664 -15.54 21.19 -14.45
CA SER A 664 -16.87 20.62 -14.69
C SER A 664 -17.02 20.17 -16.16
N SER A 665 -18.01 19.33 -16.43
CA SER A 665 -18.39 18.97 -17.81
C SER A 665 -18.78 20.17 -18.66
N GLU A 666 -19.25 21.25 -18.03
CA GLU A 666 -19.63 22.51 -18.66
C GLU A 666 -18.43 23.46 -18.91
N GLY A 667 -17.22 23.11 -18.46
CA GLY A 667 -16.00 23.91 -18.65
C GLY A 667 -15.89 25.12 -17.72
N SER A 668 -16.93 25.45 -16.93
CA SER A 668 -16.92 26.54 -15.95
C SER A 668 -17.62 26.16 -14.66
N ARG A 669 -17.23 26.78 -13.55
CA ARG A 669 -17.87 26.62 -12.24
C ARG A 669 -18.11 27.96 -11.59
N GLU A 670 -19.31 28.18 -11.06
CA GLU A 670 -19.60 29.36 -10.25
C GLU A 670 -19.31 29.08 -8.77
N LEU A 671 -18.69 30.07 -8.13
CA LEU A 671 -18.33 30.05 -6.71
C LEU A 671 -18.76 31.40 -6.11
N THR A 672 -19.28 31.37 -4.89
CA THR A 672 -19.50 32.59 -4.11
C THR A 672 -18.59 32.58 -2.90
N LEU A 673 -17.81 33.63 -2.70
CA LEU A 673 -16.94 33.82 -1.55
C LEU A 673 -17.53 34.91 -0.65
N LEU A 674 -17.50 34.68 0.64
CA LEU A 674 -17.83 35.68 1.67
C LEU A 674 -16.51 36.17 2.25
N LEU A 675 -16.18 37.45 1.99
CA LEU A 675 -14.92 38.05 2.39
C LEU A 675 -15.16 39.08 3.52
N LYS A 676 -14.22 39.10 4.47
CA LYS A 676 -14.25 40.04 5.62
C LYS A 676 -13.83 41.47 5.25
N GLU A 677 -13.09 41.57 4.15
CA GLU A 677 -12.52 42.83 3.69
C GLU A 677 -13.50 43.57 2.75
N ARG A 678 -13.58 44.89 2.91
CA ARG A 678 -14.36 45.76 2.00
C ARG A 678 -13.66 45.95 0.66
N GLU A 679 -12.33 46.07 0.69
CA GLU A 679 -11.48 46.26 -0.48
C GLU A 679 -11.15 44.92 -1.17
N GLU A 680 -10.56 44.99 -2.36
CA GLU A 680 -10.10 43.82 -3.09
C GLU A 680 -8.99 43.11 -2.33
N VAL A 681 -9.09 41.78 -2.26
CA VAL A 681 -8.12 40.92 -1.60
C VAL A 681 -7.35 40.10 -2.63
N PRO A 682 -6.05 39.85 -2.42
CA PRO A 682 -5.28 38.97 -3.30
C PRO A 682 -5.69 37.51 -3.10
N VAL A 683 -5.90 36.81 -4.20
CA VAL A 683 -6.13 35.35 -4.24
C VAL A 683 -5.12 34.77 -5.21
N ASP A 684 -4.33 33.82 -4.73
CA ASP A 684 -3.38 33.13 -5.58
C ASP A 684 -4.06 31.99 -6.32
N VAL A 685 -3.86 31.96 -7.61
CA VAL A 685 -4.42 30.97 -8.53
C VAL A 685 -3.28 30.17 -9.14
N GLN A 686 -3.28 28.88 -8.88
CA GLN A 686 -2.35 27.92 -9.51
C GLN A 686 -3.14 26.98 -10.40
N ALA A 687 -2.73 26.84 -11.65
CA ALA A 687 -3.36 25.90 -12.57
C ALA A 687 -2.38 24.81 -13.02
N PHE A 688 -2.87 23.60 -13.16
CA PHE A 688 -2.10 22.43 -13.57
C PHE A 688 -2.58 21.89 -14.92
N PHE A 689 -1.62 21.54 -15.80
CA PHE A 689 -1.91 21.15 -17.17
C PHE A 689 -1.38 19.74 -17.48
N ALA A 690 -2.17 18.98 -18.22
CA ALA A 690 -1.79 17.64 -18.70
C ALA A 690 -0.81 17.66 -19.88
N GLU A 691 -0.83 18.72 -20.68
CA GLU A 691 0.07 18.88 -21.84
C GLU A 691 1.48 19.27 -21.36
N TRP A 692 2.50 18.65 -21.94
CA TRP A 692 3.89 18.93 -21.60
C TRP A 692 4.52 19.83 -22.65
N PRO A 693 5.04 21.03 -22.28
CA PRO A 693 5.67 21.93 -23.21
C PRO A 693 7.05 21.40 -23.65
N PRO A 694 7.52 21.76 -24.88
CA PRO A 694 8.79 21.29 -25.42
C PRO A 694 10.01 21.42 -24.49
N PRO A 695 10.18 22.52 -23.74
CA PRO A 695 11.31 22.63 -22.82
C PRO A 695 11.34 21.55 -21.73
N LEU A 696 10.17 21.10 -21.26
CA LEU A 696 10.04 20.05 -20.25
C LEU A 696 10.40 18.68 -20.85
N GLU A 697 9.93 18.40 -22.06
CA GLU A 697 10.26 17.18 -22.81
C GLU A 697 11.76 17.12 -23.14
N GLU A 698 12.35 18.22 -23.54
CA GLU A 698 13.78 18.30 -23.81
C GLU A 698 14.59 18.05 -22.53
N ALA A 699 14.22 18.65 -21.40
CA ALA A 699 14.87 18.39 -20.12
C ALA A 699 14.76 16.91 -19.72
N ARG A 700 13.58 16.28 -19.90
CA ARG A 700 13.37 14.86 -19.66
C ARG A 700 14.28 13.98 -20.54
N SER A 701 14.40 14.30 -21.81
CA SER A 701 15.19 13.50 -22.78
C SER A 701 16.70 13.49 -22.47
N ARG A 702 17.20 14.46 -21.73
CA ARG A 702 18.61 14.57 -21.30
C ARG A 702 18.91 13.77 -20.03
N LEU A 703 17.91 13.27 -19.33
CA LEU A 703 18.10 12.52 -18.10
C LEU A 703 18.74 11.16 -18.37
N PRO A 704 19.62 10.66 -17.47
CA PRO A 704 20.21 9.34 -17.59
C PRO A 704 19.16 8.23 -17.60
N ALA A 705 19.44 7.12 -18.31
CA ALA A 705 18.53 5.98 -18.43
C ALA A 705 18.14 5.32 -17.08
N TRP A 706 18.94 5.53 -16.04
CA TRP A 706 18.65 5.06 -14.67
C TRP A 706 17.79 6.04 -13.85
N THR A 707 17.14 6.99 -14.52
CA THR A 707 16.18 7.92 -13.90
C THR A 707 14.84 7.87 -14.60
N THR A 708 13.79 8.20 -13.89
CA THR A 708 12.45 8.50 -14.44
C THR A 708 11.97 9.82 -13.86
N ALA A 709 11.21 10.59 -14.64
CA ALA A 709 10.74 11.88 -14.20
C ALA A 709 9.21 11.94 -14.22
N ASN A 710 8.62 12.26 -13.09
CA ASN A 710 7.24 12.70 -12.99
C ASN A 710 7.20 14.16 -13.47
N LEU A 711 6.42 14.43 -14.50
CA LEU A 711 6.35 15.74 -15.13
C LEU A 711 5.13 16.51 -14.63
N ARG A 712 5.35 17.78 -14.31
CA ARG A 712 4.31 18.71 -13.88
C ARG A 712 4.41 20.02 -14.67
N VAL A 713 3.27 20.57 -15.00
CA VAL A 713 3.18 21.88 -15.66
C VAL A 713 2.22 22.74 -14.86
N SER A 714 2.67 23.90 -14.42
CA SER A 714 1.84 24.80 -13.63
C SER A 714 2.01 26.28 -14.01
N THR A 715 0.93 27.05 -13.86
CA THR A 715 0.95 28.50 -13.92
C THR A 715 0.53 29.09 -12.58
N TYR A 716 1.11 30.24 -12.24
CA TYR A 716 0.78 31.01 -11.04
C TYR A 716 0.38 32.43 -11.43
N THR A 717 -0.73 32.89 -10.89
CA THR A 717 -1.23 34.26 -11.06
C THR A 717 -1.87 34.69 -9.75
N THR A 718 -1.63 35.92 -9.33
CA THR A 718 -2.36 36.52 -8.24
C THR A 718 -3.44 37.42 -8.81
N LEU A 719 -4.68 37.16 -8.46
CA LEU A 719 -5.83 37.96 -8.86
C LEU A 719 -6.34 38.77 -7.66
N ARG A 720 -6.89 39.93 -7.93
CA ARG A 720 -7.57 40.77 -6.92
C ARG A 720 -9.07 40.59 -7.06
N LEU A 721 -9.69 40.11 -6.02
CA LEU A 721 -11.12 39.81 -5.95
C LEU A 721 -11.82 40.83 -5.09
#